data_df3e8acb2bb757d71633bc064f114476
#
_entry.id   df3e8acb2bb757d71633bc064f114476
#
_cell.length_a   1.000
_cell.length_b   1.000
_cell.length_c   1.000
_cell.angle_alpha   90.00
_cell.angle_beta   90.00
_cell.angle_gamma   90.00
#
_symmetry.space_group_name_H-M   'P 1'
#
loop_
_entity.id
_entity.type
_entity.pdbx_description
1 polymer ?
#
loop_
_entity_poly.entity_id
_entity_poly.type
_entity_poly.pdbx_seq_one_letter_code
_entity_poly.pdbx_strand_id
1 'polypeptide(L)'
;MGKIFQNDKVIRMGIWGLGRGRAFIEQCKALNIEIVAGCDIHKGMCEDFRKICPGAVVTQDEDEFLAQDMDAVLVATYFFAHAKDAIKALKAGKHVLSEVSAFFTPAEGVRLAEAVEESGKLYMLAENYTNQFVRELWEKGVFGELTYAEVDYVHECRALSYSYLYGDPMIPGNVAHSWRSWLNFHYYCTHSLGAAMETTGTRPVRVCAPPSDKNLPGYLPGSEMGSMKPSFVTMDNGGIVRNLMGASTADSHSRKIWGSRAFVDLSGKEPEVVLGQFGRGPKVKLTPPETDLSKLAAKAGHEGGDFYVLYNFANAIFNDVKPYWDIYKACDVTLTGIMAVKSQYNDGINVDVPDFRDKAVREQYRNDNFSQIPLDPSKIFPEDQDTDLTGKFSVIVNDLDRAWQVKGVPLLIAVLDGMKLYPYIQDVNSRQTIQLQARKLLRELSGMIDSFRQAKILAEKYPNSPGGKALRSFLDSAYPEKMANPDQLRKEVTDFLLRADLPVQRQLRMYADKEIISCATPPEIPEGFSLRTFREGDEEAYVKLMHLSGFDFWGDTQLQQVKNNALENGIFFLVDDATGRLAATAMANRAKEGQDPNCGELGWVGADPDFRGKRLAAVACAAVLDHYRKSGYEKVILYTDDFRIPAIKTYLNAGFKPLYDAEDEATWKRWDLVYKKFGMILEKEDTVKNENGIFKIY
;
A
#
# COMPACT_ATOMS: atom_id res chain seq x y z
N MET A 1 6.62 21.09 18.36
CA MET A 1 5.44 21.37 17.51
C MET A 1 4.43 22.10 18.34
N GLY A 2 3.93 23.26 17.88
CA GLY A 2 2.85 23.97 18.57
C GLY A 2 1.56 23.15 18.54
N LYS A 3 0.67 23.39 19.52
CA LYS A 3 -0.67 22.84 19.52
C LYS A 3 -1.41 23.30 18.25
N ILE A 4 -2.05 22.39 17.51
CA ILE A 4 -2.84 22.72 16.32
C ILE A 4 -4.04 23.59 16.73
N PHE A 5 -4.74 23.18 17.78
CA PHE A 5 -5.82 23.96 18.35
C PHE A 5 -5.28 24.79 19.53
N GLN A 6 -5.47 26.11 19.46
CA GLN A 6 -5.03 27.04 20.49
C GLN A 6 -6.05 27.12 21.65
N ASN A 7 -6.39 25.96 22.20
CA ASN A 7 -7.23 25.86 23.40
C ASN A 7 -6.73 24.75 24.30
N ASP A 8 -7.10 24.77 25.56
CA ASP A 8 -6.75 23.74 26.56
C ASP A 8 -7.82 22.65 26.68
N LYS A 9 -8.87 22.69 25.87
CA LYS A 9 -9.89 21.66 25.83
C LYS A 9 -9.32 20.39 25.21
N VAL A 10 -9.73 19.24 25.76
CA VAL A 10 -9.38 17.93 25.26
C VAL A 10 -10.69 17.18 24.94
N ILE A 11 -10.78 16.59 23.78
CA ILE A 11 -11.91 15.70 23.43
C ILE A 11 -11.59 14.33 24.00
N ARG A 12 -12.40 13.86 24.91
CA ARG A 12 -12.35 12.49 25.44
C ARG A 12 -13.14 11.59 24.52
N MET A 13 -12.43 10.69 23.79
CA MET A 13 -13.02 9.87 22.74
C MET A 13 -12.98 8.39 23.11
N GLY A 14 -14.10 7.70 22.88
CA GLY A 14 -14.18 6.25 22.84
C GLY A 14 -14.06 5.71 21.42
N ILE A 15 -13.49 4.52 21.26
CA ILE A 15 -13.44 3.82 19.97
C ILE A 15 -14.31 2.57 20.07
N TRP A 16 -15.33 2.49 19.21
CA TRP A 16 -16.21 1.35 19.08
C TRP A 16 -15.94 0.62 17.77
N GLY A 17 -15.37 -0.60 17.85
CA GLY A 17 -14.78 -1.32 16.72
C GLY A 17 -13.27 -1.12 16.66
N LEU A 18 -12.50 -1.97 17.35
CA LEU A 18 -11.07 -1.80 17.58
C LEU A 18 -10.20 -2.31 16.42
N GLY A 19 -10.78 -2.87 15.37
CA GLY A 19 -10.10 -3.25 14.15
C GLY A 19 -9.60 -2.02 13.38
N ARG A 20 -10.48 -1.38 12.63
CA ARG A 20 -10.19 -0.17 11.85
C ARG A 20 -9.99 1.04 12.76
N GLY A 21 -10.77 1.14 13.86
CA GLY A 21 -10.73 2.31 14.74
C GLY A 21 -9.35 2.59 15.35
N ARG A 22 -8.52 1.58 15.61
CA ARG A 22 -7.15 1.78 16.12
C ARG A 22 -6.22 2.52 15.16
N ALA A 23 -6.50 2.55 13.86
CA ALA A 23 -5.69 3.26 12.89
C ALA A 23 -5.67 4.79 13.09
N PHE A 24 -6.62 5.33 13.86
CA PHE A 24 -6.74 6.75 14.16
C PHE A 24 -6.00 7.19 15.44
N ILE A 25 -5.52 6.26 16.27
CA ILE A 25 -4.99 6.58 17.61
C ILE A 25 -3.74 7.47 17.56
N GLU A 26 -2.84 7.22 16.62
CA GLU A 26 -1.57 7.96 16.56
C GLU A 26 -1.80 9.46 16.29
N GLN A 27 -2.81 9.78 15.47
CA GLN A 27 -3.15 11.14 15.08
C GLN A 27 -3.86 11.92 16.20
N CYS A 28 -4.57 11.21 17.09
CA CYS A 28 -5.36 11.83 18.17
C CYS A 28 -4.54 12.76 19.06
N LYS A 29 -3.30 12.40 19.40
CA LYS A 29 -2.43 13.20 20.28
C LYS A 29 -2.14 14.60 19.72
N ALA A 30 -1.96 14.71 18.38
CA ALA A 30 -1.70 15.99 17.73
C ALA A 30 -2.93 16.90 17.68
N LEU A 31 -4.13 16.32 17.88
CA LEU A 31 -5.42 16.97 17.69
C LEU A 31 -6.16 17.24 19.00
N ASN A 32 -5.48 17.21 20.15
CA ASN A 32 -6.09 17.36 21.47
C ASN A 32 -7.24 16.33 21.72
N ILE A 33 -7.08 15.09 21.23
CA ILE A 33 -8.00 14.00 21.45
C ILE A 33 -7.34 12.98 22.37
N GLU A 34 -7.99 12.61 23.45
CA GLU A 34 -7.59 11.56 24.38
C GLU A 34 -8.50 10.33 24.21
N ILE A 35 -7.89 9.17 24.00
CA ILE A 35 -8.63 7.92 23.91
C ILE A 35 -8.84 7.38 25.33
N VAL A 36 -10.09 7.38 25.78
CA VAL A 36 -10.47 7.03 27.15
C VAL A 36 -11.19 5.68 27.27
N ALA A 37 -11.76 5.18 26.17
CA ALA A 37 -12.48 3.92 26.17
C ALA A 37 -12.34 3.18 24.82
N GLY A 38 -12.48 1.85 24.85
CA GLY A 38 -12.53 1.00 23.67
C GLY A 38 -13.55 -0.12 23.84
N CYS A 39 -14.32 -0.42 22.78
CA CYS A 39 -15.29 -1.50 22.76
C CYS A 39 -15.16 -2.33 21.47
N ASP A 40 -15.11 -3.66 21.62
CA ASP A 40 -15.18 -4.60 20.51
C ASP A 40 -15.80 -5.92 20.95
N ILE A 41 -16.50 -6.58 20.06
CA ILE A 41 -17.09 -7.90 20.33
C ILE A 41 -16.01 -8.99 20.45
N HIS A 42 -14.82 -8.77 19.88
CA HIS A 42 -13.72 -9.72 19.88
C HIS A 42 -12.79 -9.49 21.08
N LYS A 43 -12.68 -10.50 21.94
CA LYS A 43 -11.81 -10.45 23.13
C LYS A 43 -10.34 -10.15 22.78
N GLY A 44 -9.81 -10.78 21.74
CA GLY A 44 -8.42 -10.56 21.30
C GLY A 44 -8.15 -9.12 20.89
N MET A 45 -9.12 -8.46 20.22
CA MET A 45 -9.03 -7.04 19.86
C MET A 45 -8.97 -6.15 21.12
N CYS A 46 -9.80 -6.47 22.11
CA CYS A 46 -9.79 -5.77 23.39
C CYS A 46 -8.45 -5.96 24.13
N GLU A 47 -7.88 -7.16 24.12
CA GLU A 47 -6.58 -7.44 24.75
C GLU A 47 -5.44 -6.67 24.09
N ASP A 48 -5.40 -6.61 22.77
CA ASP A 48 -4.40 -5.85 22.05
C ASP A 48 -4.57 -4.34 22.20
N PHE A 49 -5.79 -3.86 22.24
CA PHE A 49 -6.06 -2.44 22.46
C PHE A 49 -5.60 -1.96 23.85
N ARG A 50 -5.76 -2.79 24.90
CA ARG A 50 -5.20 -2.48 26.24
C ARG A 50 -3.69 -2.28 26.24
N LYS A 51 -2.96 -2.97 25.36
CA LYS A 51 -1.50 -2.78 25.21
C LYS A 51 -1.16 -1.44 24.56
N ILE A 52 -2.00 -0.99 23.62
CA ILE A 52 -1.81 0.26 22.87
C ILE A 52 -2.25 1.48 23.69
N CYS A 53 -3.38 1.35 24.41
CA CYS A 53 -4.00 2.39 25.22
C CYS A 53 -4.20 1.89 26.67
N PRO A 54 -3.14 1.74 27.49
CA PRO A 54 -3.22 1.13 28.81
C PRO A 54 -4.04 1.93 29.81
N GLY A 55 -4.33 3.22 29.54
CA GLY A 55 -5.18 4.08 30.38
C GLY A 55 -6.66 4.04 30.02
N ALA A 56 -7.04 3.39 28.92
CA ALA A 56 -8.42 3.34 28.47
C ALA A 56 -9.20 2.19 29.12
N VAL A 57 -10.49 2.43 29.39
CA VAL A 57 -11.41 1.36 29.76
C VAL A 57 -11.76 0.54 28.54
N VAL A 58 -11.52 -0.77 28.57
CA VAL A 58 -11.74 -1.63 27.40
C VAL A 58 -12.68 -2.76 27.75
N THR A 59 -13.80 -2.83 27.07
CA THR A 59 -14.91 -3.77 27.36
C THR A 59 -15.46 -4.40 26.08
N GLN A 60 -16.21 -5.51 26.25
CA GLN A 60 -17.02 -6.12 25.17
C GLN A 60 -18.50 -5.68 25.28
N ASP A 61 -18.86 -5.00 26.37
CA ASP A 61 -20.21 -4.54 26.63
C ASP A 61 -20.42 -3.10 26.16
N GLU A 62 -21.34 -2.92 25.23
CA GLU A 62 -21.64 -1.61 24.63
C GLU A 62 -22.27 -0.62 25.62
N ASP A 63 -23.01 -1.07 26.65
CA ASP A 63 -23.61 -0.21 27.64
C ASP A 63 -22.58 0.26 28.67
N GLU A 64 -21.68 -0.62 29.10
CA GLU A 64 -20.52 -0.28 29.93
C GLU A 64 -19.60 0.72 29.20
N PHE A 65 -19.39 0.52 27.92
CA PHE A 65 -18.60 1.44 27.09
C PHE A 65 -19.22 2.84 27.00
N LEU A 66 -20.51 2.92 26.69
CA LEU A 66 -21.21 4.20 26.55
C LEU A 66 -21.42 4.94 27.87
N ALA A 67 -21.41 4.22 29.02
CA ALA A 67 -21.47 4.81 30.36
C ALA A 67 -20.17 5.54 30.76
N GLN A 68 -19.06 5.36 29.99
CA GLN A 68 -17.81 6.05 30.31
C GLN A 68 -17.94 7.56 30.10
N ASP A 69 -17.20 8.31 30.92
CA ASP A 69 -17.12 9.76 30.82
C ASP A 69 -16.29 10.12 29.58
N MET A 70 -16.96 10.41 28.46
CA MET A 70 -16.38 10.78 27.16
C MET A 70 -17.30 11.74 26.41
N ASP A 71 -16.71 12.56 25.55
CA ASP A 71 -17.39 13.56 24.73
C ASP A 71 -17.87 13.00 23.39
N ALA A 72 -17.09 12.06 22.82
CA ALA A 72 -17.28 11.59 21.47
C ALA A 72 -17.01 10.08 21.33
N VAL A 73 -17.59 9.48 20.31
CA VAL A 73 -17.38 8.09 19.91
C VAL A 73 -16.98 8.02 18.43
N LEU A 74 -15.87 7.32 18.15
CA LEU A 74 -15.56 6.84 16.81
C LEU A 74 -16.25 5.48 16.63
N VAL A 75 -17.24 5.40 15.73
CA VAL A 75 -17.92 4.17 15.34
C VAL A 75 -17.20 3.57 14.14
N ALA A 76 -16.52 2.45 14.35
CA ALA A 76 -15.76 1.71 13.35
C ALA A 76 -16.08 0.20 13.42
N THR A 77 -17.31 -0.13 13.77
CA THR A 77 -17.88 -1.47 13.82
C THR A 77 -18.11 -2.02 12.41
N TYR A 78 -18.85 -3.09 12.26
CA TYR A 78 -19.22 -3.55 10.91
C TYR A 78 -20.23 -2.58 10.28
N PHE A 79 -20.07 -2.32 8.99
CA PHE A 79 -20.81 -1.25 8.29
C PHE A 79 -22.35 -1.35 8.44
N PHE A 80 -22.90 -2.56 8.49
CA PHE A 80 -24.35 -2.75 8.70
C PHE A 80 -24.81 -2.44 10.14
N ALA A 81 -23.90 -2.24 11.07
CA ALA A 81 -24.19 -1.84 12.45
C ALA A 81 -23.99 -0.33 12.70
N HIS A 82 -23.33 0.40 11.78
CA HIS A 82 -22.95 1.80 11.97
C HIS A 82 -24.13 2.68 12.41
N ALA A 83 -25.29 2.57 11.76
CA ALA A 83 -26.44 3.39 12.11
C ALA A 83 -26.96 3.08 13.52
N LYS A 84 -27.10 1.79 13.86
CA LYS A 84 -27.55 1.35 15.20
C LYS A 84 -26.61 1.89 16.28
N ASP A 85 -25.31 1.72 16.09
CA ASP A 85 -24.30 2.07 17.07
C ASP A 85 -24.17 3.59 17.22
N ALA A 86 -24.20 4.32 16.07
CA ALA A 86 -24.21 5.78 16.06
C ALA A 86 -25.44 6.35 16.77
N ILE A 87 -26.64 5.82 16.51
CA ILE A 87 -27.88 6.23 17.19
C ILE A 87 -27.78 6.00 18.71
N LYS A 88 -27.21 4.87 19.12
CA LYS A 88 -27.04 4.55 20.55
C LYS A 88 -26.06 5.52 21.22
N ALA A 89 -24.97 5.86 20.57
CA ALA A 89 -23.99 6.84 21.04
C ALA A 89 -24.58 8.27 21.11
N LEU A 90 -25.34 8.71 20.10
CA LEU A 90 -26.03 10.00 20.08
C LEU A 90 -27.03 10.10 21.24
N LYS A 91 -27.86 9.04 21.49
CA LYS A 91 -28.77 8.97 22.60
C LYS A 91 -28.09 8.97 23.96
N ALA A 92 -26.86 8.46 24.04
CA ALA A 92 -26.01 8.56 25.23
C ALA A 92 -25.33 9.96 25.37
N GLY A 93 -25.69 10.93 24.51
CA GLY A 93 -25.23 12.30 24.60
C GLY A 93 -23.80 12.51 24.03
N LYS A 94 -23.29 11.60 23.21
CA LYS A 94 -21.95 11.66 22.64
C LYS A 94 -21.98 12.23 21.21
N HIS A 95 -20.95 13.00 20.84
CA HIS A 95 -20.67 13.31 19.43
C HIS A 95 -20.23 12.03 18.71
N VAL A 96 -20.52 11.90 17.42
CA VAL A 96 -20.21 10.69 16.65
C VAL A 96 -19.40 11.02 15.42
N LEU A 97 -18.26 10.35 15.30
CA LEU A 97 -17.51 10.17 14.04
C LEU A 97 -17.75 8.73 13.58
N SER A 98 -18.40 8.53 12.45
CA SER A 98 -18.75 7.20 11.95
C SER A 98 -18.00 6.83 10.71
N GLU A 99 -17.40 5.64 10.67
CA GLU A 99 -16.86 5.05 9.45
C GLU A 99 -17.95 4.87 8.38
N VAL A 100 -17.52 4.77 7.15
CA VAL A 100 -18.36 4.62 5.96
C VAL A 100 -18.85 3.15 5.82
N SER A 101 -20.09 2.90 5.32
CA SER A 101 -21.14 3.87 5.01
C SER A 101 -21.97 4.19 6.24
N ALA A 102 -22.75 5.27 6.19
CA ALA A 102 -23.48 5.73 7.38
C ALA A 102 -24.57 4.76 7.84
N PHE A 103 -25.22 4.06 6.94
CA PHE A 103 -26.31 3.10 7.21
C PHE A 103 -26.49 2.10 6.07
N PHE A 104 -27.25 1.05 6.32
CA PHE A 104 -27.46 -0.07 5.40
C PHE A 104 -28.80 -0.04 4.67
N THR A 105 -29.82 0.55 5.31
CA THR A 105 -31.18 0.69 4.74
C THR A 105 -31.67 2.13 4.81
N PRO A 106 -32.56 2.59 3.91
CA PRO A 106 -33.15 3.92 4.01
C PRO A 106 -33.84 4.19 5.33
N ALA A 107 -34.53 3.20 5.90
CA ALA A 107 -35.17 3.32 7.22
C ALA A 107 -34.18 3.59 8.35
N GLU A 108 -32.97 3.02 8.29
CA GLU A 108 -31.90 3.36 9.25
C GLU A 108 -31.42 4.79 9.07
N GLY A 109 -31.30 5.27 7.82
CA GLY A 109 -30.95 6.65 7.52
C GLY A 109 -31.97 7.65 8.11
N VAL A 110 -33.27 7.33 8.04
CA VAL A 110 -34.31 8.14 8.69
C VAL A 110 -34.07 8.24 10.18
N ARG A 111 -33.93 7.08 10.85
CA ARG A 111 -33.71 7.03 12.32
C ARG A 111 -32.42 7.72 12.75
N LEU A 112 -31.36 7.60 11.96
CA LEU A 112 -30.08 8.25 12.24
C LEU A 112 -30.17 9.76 12.14
N ALA A 113 -30.83 10.28 11.07
CA ALA A 113 -31.04 11.71 10.91
C ALA A 113 -31.86 12.31 12.06
N GLU A 114 -32.93 11.60 12.50
CA GLU A 114 -33.74 11.99 13.65
C GLU A 114 -32.92 11.99 14.94
N ALA A 115 -32.11 10.95 15.18
CA ALA A 115 -31.26 10.87 16.38
C ALA A 115 -30.24 12.01 16.46
N VAL A 116 -29.69 12.45 15.32
CA VAL A 116 -28.81 13.62 15.26
C VAL A 116 -29.59 14.90 15.60
N GLU A 117 -30.75 15.09 14.99
CA GLU A 117 -31.60 16.28 15.25
C GLU A 117 -32.07 16.35 16.69
N GLU A 118 -32.49 15.21 17.27
CA GLU A 118 -33.00 15.12 18.67
C GLU A 118 -31.89 15.29 19.70
N SER A 119 -30.72 14.68 19.49
CA SER A 119 -29.61 14.75 20.45
C SER A 119 -28.91 16.12 20.46
N GLY A 120 -29.01 16.87 19.39
CA GLY A 120 -28.23 18.09 19.17
C GLY A 120 -26.71 17.86 19.18
N LYS A 121 -26.27 16.61 19.04
CA LYS A 121 -24.85 16.23 18.97
C LYS A 121 -24.35 16.22 17.54
N LEU A 122 -23.06 16.46 17.40
CA LEU A 122 -22.41 16.41 16.11
C LEU A 122 -22.35 14.96 15.60
N TYR A 123 -22.75 14.74 14.35
CA TYR A 123 -22.46 13.54 13.57
C TYR A 123 -21.61 13.92 12.38
N MET A 124 -20.55 13.18 12.13
CA MET A 124 -19.72 13.33 10.95
C MET A 124 -19.39 11.95 10.36
N LEU A 125 -19.52 11.82 9.03
CA LEU A 125 -19.05 10.66 8.29
C LEU A 125 -17.54 10.74 8.07
N ALA A 126 -16.82 9.67 8.33
CA ALA A 126 -15.36 9.58 8.24
C ALA A 126 -14.89 9.31 6.78
N GLU A 127 -15.37 10.13 5.81
CA GLU A 127 -14.92 10.04 4.44
C GLU A 127 -13.50 10.64 4.32
N ASN A 128 -12.55 9.85 3.84
CA ASN A 128 -11.13 10.18 3.82
C ASN A 128 -10.53 10.43 2.43
N TYR A 129 -11.28 10.22 1.36
CA TYR A 129 -10.86 10.51 -0.03
C TYR A 129 -11.27 11.92 -0.45
N THR A 130 -10.75 12.95 0.24
CA THR A 130 -11.10 14.35 0.05
C THR A 130 -9.95 15.16 -0.52
N ASN A 131 -10.24 16.29 -1.18
CA ASN A 131 -9.25 17.23 -1.68
C ASN A 131 -9.63 18.68 -1.36
N GLN A 132 -9.38 19.08 -0.12
CA GLN A 132 -9.71 20.41 0.37
C GLN A 132 -9.11 21.54 -0.48
N PHE A 133 -7.88 21.38 -0.94
CA PHE A 133 -7.20 22.40 -1.76
C PHE A 133 -7.96 22.67 -3.08
N VAL A 134 -8.38 21.62 -3.78
CA VAL A 134 -9.12 21.77 -5.03
C VAL A 134 -10.55 22.27 -4.77
N ARG A 135 -11.19 21.85 -3.68
CA ARG A 135 -12.48 22.39 -3.25
C ARG A 135 -12.42 23.91 -3.06
N GLU A 136 -11.41 24.41 -2.36
CA GLU A 136 -11.24 25.87 -2.19
C GLU A 136 -11.09 26.61 -3.52
N LEU A 137 -10.42 26.03 -4.51
CA LEU A 137 -10.32 26.58 -5.86
C LEU A 137 -11.65 26.52 -6.60
N TRP A 138 -12.43 25.47 -6.37
CA TRP A 138 -13.79 25.36 -6.93
C TRP A 138 -14.71 26.43 -6.36
N GLU A 139 -14.70 26.63 -5.05
CA GLU A 139 -15.46 27.68 -4.35
C GLU A 139 -15.07 29.09 -4.80
N LYS A 140 -13.82 29.31 -5.20
CA LYS A 140 -13.35 30.55 -5.84
C LYS A 140 -13.79 30.70 -7.31
N GLY A 141 -14.53 29.74 -7.87
CA GLY A 141 -15.07 29.77 -9.22
C GLY A 141 -14.08 29.48 -10.34
N VAL A 142 -12.89 28.95 -10.02
CA VAL A 142 -11.86 28.62 -11.03
C VAL A 142 -12.38 27.67 -12.10
N PHE A 143 -13.18 26.66 -11.69
CA PHE A 143 -13.68 25.61 -12.58
C PHE A 143 -15.09 25.88 -13.14
N GLY A 144 -15.83 26.82 -12.56
CA GLY A 144 -17.23 27.05 -12.86
C GLY A 144 -18.15 26.00 -12.27
N GLU A 145 -19.22 25.64 -12.97
CA GLU A 145 -20.19 24.63 -12.53
C GLU A 145 -19.80 23.22 -13.03
N LEU A 146 -20.08 22.19 -12.24
CA LEU A 146 -19.89 20.81 -12.67
C LEU A 146 -20.71 20.51 -13.91
N THR A 147 -20.08 20.02 -14.96
CA THR A 147 -20.74 19.52 -16.16
C THR A 147 -20.69 17.98 -16.23
N TYR A 148 -19.52 17.41 -15.99
CA TYR A 148 -19.30 15.98 -16.00
C TYR A 148 -18.13 15.61 -15.09
N ALA A 149 -18.17 14.42 -14.51
CA ALA A 149 -17.01 13.85 -13.81
C ALA A 149 -16.89 12.35 -14.06
N GLU A 150 -15.66 11.87 -14.00
CA GLU A 150 -15.31 10.45 -13.93
C GLU A 150 -14.57 10.21 -12.63
N VAL A 151 -15.17 9.40 -11.76
CA VAL A 151 -14.57 9.03 -10.48
C VAL A 151 -14.60 7.52 -10.33
N ASP A 152 -13.52 6.97 -9.81
CA ASP A 152 -13.45 5.55 -9.53
C ASP A 152 -12.82 5.26 -8.17
N TYR A 153 -13.28 4.16 -7.59
CA TYR A 153 -12.65 3.44 -6.49
C TYR A 153 -12.65 1.97 -6.86
N VAL A 154 -11.60 1.55 -7.55
CA VAL A 154 -11.40 0.19 -8.03
C VAL A 154 -10.23 -0.39 -7.26
N HIS A 155 -10.48 -1.43 -6.49
CA HIS A 155 -9.54 -1.93 -5.50
C HIS A 155 -9.42 -3.44 -5.54
N GLU A 156 -8.20 -3.94 -5.37
CA GLU A 156 -7.96 -5.36 -5.17
C GLU A 156 -8.39 -5.76 -3.75
N CYS A 157 -9.52 -6.43 -3.64
CA CYS A 157 -10.17 -6.72 -2.37
C CYS A 157 -10.23 -8.20 -2.02
N ARG A 158 -9.57 -9.10 -2.78
CA ARG A 158 -9.62 -10.54 -2.47
C ARG A 158 -9.15 -10.83 -1.05
N ALA A 159 -8.04 -10.23 -0.67
CA ALA A 159 -7.51 -10.27 0.67
C ALA A 159 -8.52 -9.86 1.75
N LEU A 160 -9.14 -8.71 1.55
CA LEU A 160 -10.15 -8.19 2.47
C LEU A 160 -11.39 -9.07 2.54
N SER A 161 -11.71 -9.79 1.47
CA SER A 161 -12.85 -10.72 1.42
C SER A 161 -12.64 -11.96 2.30
N TYR A 162 -11.38 -12.33 2.55
CA TYR A 162 -11.00 -13.51 3.32
C TYR A 162 -10.25 -13.19 4.61
N SER A 163 -10.03 -11.90 4.93
CA SER A 163 -9.22 -11.54 6.10
C SER A 163 -9.90 -11.89 7.42
N TYR A 164 -9.12 -12.47 8.29
CA TYR A 164 -9.47 -12.82 9.65
C TYR A 164 -8.96 -11.78 10.63
N LEU A 165 -9.78 -11.50 11.61
CA LEU A 165 -9.34 -10.82 12.80
C LEU A 165 -8.98 -11.85 13.87
N TYR A 166 -7.69 -11.91 14.22
CA TYR A 166 -7.15 -12.46 15.46
C TYR A 166 -7.36 -13.94 15.75
N GLY A 167 -7.40 -14.80 14.74
CA GLY A 167 -7.39 -16.24 15.00
C GLY A 167 -8.59 -16.75 15.82
N ASP A 168 -9.63 -15.94 15.98
CA ASP A 168 -10.89 -16.43 16.46
C ASP A 168 -11.37 -17.49 15.49
N PRO A 169 -11.74 -18.69 15.97
CA PRO A 169 -12.21 -19.73 15.09
C PRO A 169 -13.40 -19.18 14.30
N MET A 170 -13.36 -19.33 12.98
CA MET A 170 -14.52 -19.01 12.18
C MET A 170 -15.66 -19.85 12.67
N ILE A 171 -16.66 -19.21 13.23
CA ILE A 171 -17.96 -19.86 13.42
C ILE A 171 -18.49 -20.13 12.01
N PRO A 172 -18.99 -21.34 11.73
CA PRO A 172 -19.62 -21.64 10.45
C PRO A 172 -20.63 -20.55 10.08
N GLY A 173 -20.47 -19.94 8.91
CA GLY A 173 -21.27 -18.80 8.48
C GLY A 173 -20.85 -17.44 9.03
N ASN A 174 -19.93 -17.36 9.96
CA ASN A 174 -19.27 -16.12 10.33
C ASN A 174 -17.88 -16.09 9.70
N VAL A 175 -17.84 -16.05 8.38
CA VAL A 175 -16.63 -15.71 7.67
C VAL A 175 -16.22 -14.33 8.17
N ALA A 176 -15.04 -14.21 8.74
CA ALA A 176 -14.55 -12.91 9.17
C ALA A 176 -14.67 -11.95 8.01
N HIS A 177 -15.29 -10.82 8.23
CA HIS A 177 -15.71 -9.92 7.17
C HIS A 177 -16.66 -10.57 6.14
N SER A 178 -17.55 -11.44 6.57
CA SER A 178 -18.61 -11.95 5.70
C SER A 178 -19.35 -10.83 4.96
N TRP A 179 -19.51 -9.68 5.63
CA TRP A 179 -20.06 -8.48 5.03
C TRP A 179 -19.17 -7.95 3.88
N ARG A 180 -17.84 -7.98 3.98
CA ARG A 180 -16.93 -7.60 2.89
C ARG A 180 -16.97 -8.60 1.75
N SER A 181 -17.03 -9.89 2.04
CA SER A 181 -17.09 -10.94 1.01
C SER A 181 -18.35 -10.81 0.13
N TRP A 182 -19.46 -10.28 0.68
CA TRP A 182 -20.75 -10.20 0.01
C TRP A 182 -21.23 -8.77 -0.26
N LEU A 183 -20.51 -7.77 0.19
CA LEU A 183 -20.87 -6.39 0.02
C LEU A 183 -20.98 -6.04 -1.45
N ASN A 184 -22.12 -5.46 -1.84
CA ASN A 184 -22.24 -4.78 -3.12
C ASN A 184 -21.44 -3.49 -3.07
N PHE A 185 -20.47 -3.32 -3.99
CA PHE A 185 -19.57 -2.18 -3.98
C PHE A 185 -20.25 -0.82 -4.13
N HIS A 186 -21.49 -0.77 -4.61
CA HIS A 186 -22.24 0.50 -4.62
C HIS A 186 -22.37 1.12 -3.21
N TYR A 187 -22.38 0.32 -2.14
CA TYR A 187 -22.36 0.86 -0.77
C TYR A 187 -21.09 1.62 -0.42
N TYR A 188 -20.00 1.37 -1.14
CA TYR A 188 -18.72 2.05 -0.95
C TYR A 188 -18.55 3.29 -1.85
N CYS A 189 -19.59 3.74 -2.55
CA CYS A 189 -19.50 4.91 -3.45
C CYS A 189 -19.12 6.22 -2.73
N THR A 190 -19.08 6.22 -1.41
CA THR A 190 -18.51 7.31 -0.60
C THR A 190 -17.09 7.67 -1.03
N HIS A 191 -16.26 6.67 -1.32
CA HIS A 191 -14.84 6.87 -1.67
C HIS A 191 -14.61 7.38 -3.10
N SER A 192 -15.58 7.26 -3.99
CA SER A 192 -15.52 7.76 -5.36
C SER A 192 -16.42 8.99 -5.56
N LEU A 193 -17.74 8.82 -5.45
CA LEU A 193 -18.72 9.88 -5.59
C LEU A 193 -18.53 10.98 -4.54
N GLY A 194 -18.20 10.60 -3.29
CA GLY A 194 -17.96 11.55 -2.20
C GLY A 194 -16.88 12.58 -2.54
N ALA A 195 -15.82 12.16 -3.20
CA ALA A 195 -14.76 13.08 -3.64
C ALA A 195 -15.26 14.10 -4.67
N ALA A 196 -16.15 13.71 -5.59
CA ALA A 196 -16.78 14.64 -6.54
C ALA A 196 -17.75 15.60 -5.83
N MET A 197 -18.58 15.06 -4.91
CA MET A 197 -19.50 15.86 -4.09
C MET A 197 -18.78 16.93 -3.29
N GLU A 198 -17.72 16.56 -2.58
CA GLU A 198 -16.94 17.51 -1.75
C GLU A 198 -16.23 18.55 -2.58
N THR A 199 -15.62 18.15 -3.71
CA THR A 199 -14.92 19.10 -4.59
C THR A 199 -15.87 20.14 -5.21
N THR A 200 -17.04 19.69 -5.67
CA THR A 200 -17.97 20.54 -6.47
C THR A 200 -19.08 21.16 -5.65
N GLY A 201 -19.33 20.65 -4.44
CA GLY A 201 -20.45 21.06 -3.60
C GLY A 201 -21.82 20.53 -4.05
N THR A 202 -21.89 19.80 -5.17
CA THR A 202 -23.15 19.30 -5.73
C THR A 202 -23.69 18.08 -4.97
N ARG A 203 -25.01 17.83 -5.12
CA ARG A 203 -25.75 16.75 -4.47
C ARG A 203 -26.30 15.76 -5.50
N PRO A 204 -26.22 14.44 -5.26
CA PRO A 204 -26.87 13.45 -6.11
C PRO A 204 -28.41 13.53 -6.00
N VAL A 205 -29.10 13.45 -7.13
CA VAL A 205 -30.57 13.48 -7.19
C VAL A 205 -31.17 12.26 -7.90
N ARG A 206 -30.36 11.55 -8.69
CA ARG A 206 -30.80 10.35 -9.41
C ARG A 206 -29.59 9.46 -9.74
N VAL A 207 -29.81 8.16 -9.75
CA VAL A 207 -28.77 7.18 -10.12
C VAL A 207 -29.33 6.11 -11.06
N CYS A 208 -28.47 5.67 -11.98
CA CYS A 208 -28.69 4.54 -12.90
C CYS A 208 -27.45 3.62 -12.79
N ALA A 209 -27.66 2.34 -12.50
CA ALA A 209 -26.59 1.36 -12.33
C ALA A 209 -26.96 0.05 -13.06
N PRO A 210 -26.32 -0.26 -14.19
CA PRO A 210 -26.58 -1.51 -14.92
C PRO A 210 -26.13 -2.73 -14.11
N PRO A 211 -26.78 -3.89 -14.28
CA PRO A 211 -26.31 -5.15 -13.69
C PRO A 211 -24.90 -5.52 -14.19
N SER A 212 -24.10 -6.09 -13.33
CA SER A 212 -22.75 -6.54 -13.64
C SER A 212 -22.42 -7.80 -12.84
N ASP A 213 -22.42 -8.93 -13.54
CA ASP A 213 -22.28 -10.28 -12.96
C ASP A 213 -20.90 -10.90 -13.19
N LYS A 214 -19.99 -10.18 -13.85
CA LYS A 214 -18.64 -10.68 -14.15
C LYS A 214 -17.76 -10.57 -12.92
N ASN A 215 -17.67 -11.66 -12.16
CA ASN A 215 -16.72 -11.75 -11.04
C ASN A 215 -15.31 -12.09 -11.52
N LEU A 216 -14.32 -11.49 -10.85
CA LEU A 216 -12.93 -11.88 -10.99
C LEU A 216 -12.66 -13.24 -10.32
N PRO A 217 -11.67 -14.01 -10.81
CA PRO A 217 -11.22 -15.23 -10.14
C PRO A 217 -10.79 -14.97 -8.69
N GLY A 218 -11.08 -15.91 -7.81
CA GLY A 218 -10.67 -15.85 -6.40
C GLY A 218 -11.68 -15.19 -5.45
N TYR A 219 -12.79 -14.63 -5.97
CA TYR A 219 -13.92 -14.21 -5.13
C TYR A 219 -14.93 -15.35 -4.95
N LEU A 220 -15.68 -15.30 -3.85
CA LEU A 220 -16.73 -16.31 -3.59
C LEU A 220 -17.78 -16.30 -4.72
N PRO A 221 -18.23 -17.44 -5.21
CA PRO A 221 -19.31 -17.50 -6.20
C PRO A 221 -20.57 -16.80 -5.71
N GLY A 222 -21.10 -15.90 -6.51
CA GLY A 222 -22.24 -15.03 -6.15
C GLY A 222 -21.88 -13.85 -5.25
N SER A 223 -20.62 -13.61 -4.98
CA SER A 223 -20.15 -12.41 -4.26
C SER A 223 -20.42 -11.16 -5.09
N GLU A 224 -21.06 -10.19 -4.46
CA GLU A 224 -21.29 -8.86 -5.07
C GLU A 224 -19.99 -8.03 -5.11
N MET A 225 -19.00 -8.37 -4.29
CA MET A 225 -17.72 -7.67 -4.19
C MET A 225 -16.77 -7.97 -5.34
N GLY A 226 -16.89 -9.14 -5.97
CA GLY A 226 -15.94 -9.60 -6.99
C GLY A 226 -16.09 -8.97 -8.37
N SER A 227 -17.01 -8.03 -8.56
CA SER A 227 -17.34 -7.45 -9.86
C SER A 227 -17.20 -5.93 -9.88
N MET A 228 -17.11 -5.37 -11.09
CA MET A 228 -17.20 -3.92 -11.33
C MET A 228 -18.64 -3.45 -11.20
N LYS A 229 -18.87 -2.33 -10.55
CA LYS A 229 -20.19 -1.73 -10.28
C LYS A 229 -20.23 -0.29 -10.84
N PRO A 230 -20.43 -0.13 -12.15
CA PRO A 230 -20.58 1.19 -12.75
C PRO A 230 -21.93 1.81 -12.42
N SER A 231 -21.96 3.14 -12.24
CA SER A 231 -23.21 3.90 -12.16
C SER A 231 -23.04 5.29 -12.78
N PHE A 232 -24.16 5.87 -13.21
CA PHE A 232 -24.27 7.27 -13.62
C PHE A 232 -25.16 7.99 -12.62
N VAL A 233 -24.63 9.06 -12.06
CA VAL A 233 -25.31 9.85 -11.04
C VAL A 233 -25.59 11.24 -11.58
N THR A 234 -26.86 11.63 -11.63
CA THR A 234 -27.29 13.00 -11.95
C THR A 234 -27.20 13.84 -10.68
N MET A 235 -26.54 14.97 -10.76
CA MET A 235 -26.38 15.93 -9.67
C MET A 235 -27.45 17.02 -9.73
N ASP A 236 -27.66 17.72 -8.64
CA ASP A 236 -28.70 18.75 -8.47
C ASP A 236 -28.56 19.96 -9.42
N ASN A 237 -27.37 20.23 -9.93
CA ASN A 237 -27.13 21.23 -10.96
C ASN A 237 -27.29 20.69 -12.39
N GLY A 238 -27.71 19.43 -12.58
CA GLY A 238 -27.83 18.76 -13.88
C GLY A 238 -26.55 18.13 -14.41
N GLY A 239 -25.41 18.34 -13.75
CA GLY A 239 -24.15 17.64 -14.08
C GLY A 239 -24.25 16.12 -13.86
N ILE A 240 -23.42 15.35 -14.56
CA ILE A 240 -23.41 13.88 -14.47
C ILE A 240 -22.06 13.39 -13.94
N VAL A 241 -22.09 12.49 -12.99
CA VAL A 241 -20.91 11.77 -12.51
C VAL A 241 -20.96 10.32 -12.96
N ARG A 242 -19.99 9.88 -13.77
CA ARG A 242 -19.71 8.47 -13.99
C ARG A 242 -18.94 7.95 -12.77
N ASN A 243 -19.61 7.15 -12.00
CA ASN A 243 -19.05 6.57 -10.78
C ASN A 243 -18.74 5.10 -11.01
N LEU A 244 -17.50 4.68 -10.79
CA LEU A 244 -17.06 3.30 -10.94
C LEU A 244 -16.53 2.79 -9.62
N MET A 245 -17.20 1.80 -9.09
CA MET A 245 -16.77 1.03 -7.91
C MET A 245 -16.44 -0.37 -8.34
N GLY A 246 -15.61 -1.08 -7.58
CA GLY A 246 -15.51 -2.50 -7.83
C GLY A 246 -14.15 -3.12 -7.54
N ALA A 247 -14.09 -4.41 -7.82
CA ALA A 247 -12.88 -5.22 -7.70
C ALA A 247 -12.08 -5.24 -9.00
N SER A 248 -10.76 -5.22 -8.88
CA SER A 248 -9.84 -5.35 -10.00
C SER A 248 -8.57 -6.09 -9.58
N THR A 249 -7.74 -6.43 -10.57
CA THR A 249 -6.38 -6.90 -10.37
C THR A 249 -5.37 -5.76 -10.23
N ALA A 250 -5.80 -4.52 -10.51
CA ALA A 250 -4.98 -3.32 -10.38
C ALA A 250 -5.85 -2.18 -9.83
N ASP A 251 -5.37 -1.52 -8.80
CA ASP A 251 -6.08 -0.42 -8.17
C ASP A 251 -6.17 0.79 -9.09
N SER A 252 -7.31 1.47 -9.05
CA SER A 252 -7.54 2.74 -9.72
C SER A 252 -8.39 3.65 -8.83
N HIS A 253 -7.88 4.86 -8.58
CA HIS A 253 -8.56 5.90 -7.83
C HIS A 253 -8.56 7.19 -8.65
N SER A 254 -8.98 7.08 -9.89
CA SER A 254 -9.00 8.20 -10.84
C SER A 254 -10.12 9.18 -10.49
N ARG A 255 -9.85 10.46 -10.65
CA ARG A 255 -10.82 11.54 -10.42
C ARG A 255 -10.60 12.65 -11.43
N LYS A 256 -11.46 12.70 -12.43
CA LYS A 256 -11.44 13.68 -13.51
C LYS A 256 -12.72 14.49 -13.48
N ILE A 257 -12.63 15.80 -13.34
CA ILE A 257 -13.79 16.66 -13.16
C ILE A 257 -13.75 17.79 -14.19
N TRP A 258 -14.80 17.87 -15.01
CA TRP A 258 -15.02 18.92 -16.00
C TRP A 258 -15.98 19.96 -15.44
N GLY A 259 -15.47 21.12 -15.18
CA GLY A 259 -16.27 22.30 -14.92
C GLY A 259 -16.62 23.06 -16.20
N SER A 260 -17.54 23.99 -16.14
CA SER A 260 -17.92 24.84 -17.28
C SER A 260 -16.80 25.80 -17.74
N ARG A 261 -15.71 25.95 -16.97
CA ARG A 261 -14.62 26.88 -17.24
C ARG A 261 -13.24 26.21 -17.33
N ALA A 262 -13.03 25.11 -16.61
CA ALA A 262 -11.77 24.39 -16.57
C ALA A 262 -12.01 22.91 -16.24
N PHE A 263 -11.01 22.10 -16.56
CA PHE A 263 -10.95 20.68 -16.23
C PHE A 263 -9.85 20.43 -15.19
N VAL A 264 -10.08 19.51 -14.27
CA VAL A 264 -9.06 19.06 -13.32
C VAL A 264 -8.95 17.53 -13.31
N ASP A 265 -7.72 17.04 -13.35
CA ASP A 265 -7.36 15.63 -13.13
C ASP A 265 -6.66 15.51 -11.77
N LEU A 266 -7.27 14.74 -10.86
CA LEU A 266 -6.78 14.45 -9.51
C LEU A 266 -6.25 13.01 -9.39
N SER A 267 -6.03 12.32 -10.49
CA SER A 267 -5.57 10.91 -10.47
C SER A 267 -4.08 10.79 -10.10
N GLY A 268 -3.32 11.87 -10.20
CA GLY A 268 -1.91 11.93 -9.83
C GLY A 268 -1.68 12.57 -8.45
N LYS A 269 -0.42 12.56 -8.00
CA LYS A 269 -0.03 13.21 -6.74
C LYS A 269 -0.24 14.72 -6.76
N GLU A 270 -0.09 15.36 -7.91
CA GLU A 270 -0.31 16.78 -8.12
C GLU A 270 -1.54 16.97 -9.02
N PRO A 271 -2.51 17.79 -8.61
CA PRO A 271 -3.63 18.14 -9.47
C PRO A 271 -3.16 18.77 -10.79
N GLU A 272 -3.69 18.28 -11.89
CA GLU A 272 -3.42 18.82 -13.21
C GLU A 272 -4.66 19.54 -13.77
N VAL A 273 -4.53 20.80 -14.11
CA VAL A 273 -5.63 21.65 -14.55
C VAL A 273 -5.43 22.07 -15.99
N VAL A 274 -6.48 21.96 -16.81
CA VAL A 274 -6.55 22.58 -18.13
C VAL A 274 -7.50 23.77 -18.05
N LEU A 275 -6.95 24.96 -18.24
CA LEU A 275 -7.69 26.22 -18.15
C LEU A 275 -8.35 26.59 -19.50
N GLY A 276 -9.50 27.23 -19.41
CA GLY A 276 -10.18 27.82 -20.57
C GLY A 276 -11.24 26.93 -21.21
N GLN A 277 -12.15 27.58 -21.91
CA GLN A 277 -13.38 26.98 -22.43
C GLN A 277 -13.25 26.34 -23.84
N PHE A 278 -12.16 26.67 -24.56
CA PHE A 278 -12.03 26.29 -25.98
C PHE A 278 -11.14 25.08 -26.23
N GLY A 279 -10.92 24.25 -25.22
CA GLY A 279 -10.22 22.95 -25.36
C GLY A 279 -8.71 23.00 -25.60
N ARG A 280 -8.12 24.17 -25.75
CA ARG A 280 -6.68 24.40 -25.97
C ARG A 280 -6.04 25.33 -24.95
N GLY A 281 -6.63 25.39 -23.76
CA GLY A 281 -6.08 26.19 -22.68
C GLY A 281 -4.76 25.62 -22.14
N PRO A 282 -3.99 26.42 -21.41
CA PRO A 282 -2.75 25.97 -20.81
C PRO A 282 -3.03 24.85 -19.81
N LYS A 283 -2.14 23.84 -19.81
CA LYS A 283 -2.13 22.74 -18.87
C LYS A 283 -1.14 23.07 -17.77
N VAL A 284 -1.60 23.12 -16.55
CA VAL A 284 -0.79 23.48 -15.38
C VAL A 284 -0.91 22.39 -14.29
N LYS A 285 0.20 22.10 -13.65
CA LYS A 285 0.22 21.30 -12.44
C LYS A 285 0.17 22.19 -11.24
N LEU A 286 -0.65 21.82 -10.27
CA LEU A 286 -0.79 22.57 -9.03
C LEU A 286 -0.04 21.85 -7.92
N THR A 287 0.79 22.59 -7.19
CA THR A 287 1.44 22.09 -5.98
C THR A 287 0.71 22.68 -4.76
N PRO A 288 -0.05 21.86 -4.00
CA PRO A 288 -0.67 22.34 -2.76
C PRO A 288 0.38 22.90 -1.81
N PRO A 289 0.09 24.03 -1.12
CA PRO A 289 1.04 24.62 -0.18
C PRO A 289 1.33 23.65 0.97
N GLU A 290 2.60 23.53 1.31
CA GLU A 290 3.00 22.76 2.48
C GLU A 290 2.63 23.53 3.74
N THR A 291 1.86 22.90 4.62
CA THR A 291 1.43 23.44 5.90
C THR A 291 1.84 22.52 7.04
N ASP A 292 1.78 22.98 8.29
CA ASP A 292 2.02 22.11 9.44
C ASP A 292 0.99 20.97 9.51
N LEU A 293 -0.25 21.20 9.05
CA LEU A 293 -1.27 20.16 8.95
C LEU A 293 -0.91 19.12 7.89
N SER A 294 -0.46 19.55 6.69
CA SER A 294 -0.09 18.61 5.63
C SER A 294 1.12 17.74 6.01
N LYS A 295 2.08 18.27 6.78
CA LYS A 295 3.22 17.52 7.32
C LYS A 295 2.80 16.43 8.32
N LEU A 296 1.79 16.71 9.13
CA LEU A 296 1.22 15.71 10.05
C LEU A 296 0.39 14.68 9.30
N ALA A 297 -0.43 15.12 8.35
CA ALA A 297 -1.25 14.27 7.52
C ALA A 297 -0.41 13.26 6.72
N ALA A 298 0.77 13.65 6.21
CA ALA A 298 1.67 12.78 5.46
C ALA A 298 2.13 11.51 6.21
N LYS A 299 1.93 11.46 7.53
CA LYS A 299 2.25 10.29 8.38
C LYS A 299 1.04 9.37 8.61
N ALA A 300 -0.15 9.79 8.22
CA ALA A 300 -1.39 9.04 8.42
C ALA A 300 -1.74 8.17 7.21
N GLY A 301 -2.64 7.20 7.41
CA GLY A 301 -3.16 6.35 6.36
C GLY A 301 -3.93 7.12 5.27
N HIS A 302 -4.20 6.44 4.15
CA HIS A 302 -4.95 6.99 3.01
C HIS A 302 -4.39 8.33 2.52
N GLU A 303 -3.04 8.37 2.31
CA GLU A 303 -2.33 9.59 1.85
C GLU A 303 -2.58 10.83 2.73
N GLY A 304 -2.87 10.61 4.01
CA GLY A 304 -3.17 11.67 4.98
C GLY A 304 -4.65 11.89 5.24
N GLY A 305 -5.54 11.24 4.51
CA GLY A 305 -6.99 11.39 4.67
C GLY A 305 -7.48 11.09 6.07
N ASP A 306 -6.96 10.05 6.72
CA ASP A 306 -7.31 9.68 8.10
C ASP A 306 -7.01 10.81 9.11
N PHE A 307 -5.94 11.57 8.88
CA PHE A 307 -5.64 12.74 9.71
C PHE A 307 -6.67 13.88 9.52
N TYR A 308 -7.02 14.19 8.27
CA TYR A 308 -7.97 15.25 7.98
C TYR A 308 -9.38 14.94 8.48
N VAL A 309 -9.78 13.67 8.46
CA VAL A 309 -11.04 13.22 9.06
C VAL A 309 -11.09 13.61 10.55
N LEU A 310 -10.07 13.22 11.33
CA LEU A 310 -10.00 13.56 12.75
C LEU A 310 -9.86 15.07 12.97
N TYR A 311 -9.06 15.77 12.18
CA TYR A 311 -8.89 17.20 12.25
C TYR A 311 -10.22 17.94 12.05
N ASN A 312 -10.99 17.57 11.02
CA ASN A 312 -12.28 18.20 10.72
C ASN A 312 -13.30 17.93 11.84
N PHE A 313 -13.29 16.72 12.39
CA PHE A 313 -14.16 16.37 13.52
C PHE A 313 -13.80 17.15 14.80
N ALA A 314 -12.52 17.22 15.15
CA ALA A 314 -12.07 17.98 16.28
C ALA A 314 -12.33 19.48 16.10
N ASN A 315 -12.07 20.00 14.90
CA ASN A 315 -12.36 21.41 14.56
C ASN A 315 -13.86 21.74 14.71
N ALA A 316 -14.73 20.80 14.27
CA ALA A 316 -16.17 20.97 14.42
C ALA A 316 -16.61 21.07 15.89
N ILE A 317 -16.02 20.26 16.78
CA ILE A 317 -16.32 20.28 18.21
C ILE A 317 -15.71 21.52 18.89
N PHE A 318 -14.44 21.87 18.62
CA PHE A 318 -13.77 22.95 19.32
C PHE A 318 -14.27 24.33 18.94
N ASN A 319 -14.62 24.51 17.67
CA ASN A 319 -14.99 25.82 17.11
C ASN A 319 -16.48 25.95 16.76
N ASP A 320 -17.29 24.93 17.09
CA ASP A 320 -18.72 24.90 16.79
C ASP A 320 -19.03 25.17 15.32
N VAL A 321 -18.26 24.57 14.43
CA VAL A 321 -18.43 24.70 12.99
C VAL A 321 -19.04 23.44 12.41
N LYS A 322 -19.95 23.59 11.47
CA LYS A 322 -20.59 22.48 10.79
C LYS A 322 -19.56 21.76 9.90
N PRO A 323 -19.32 20.45 10.08
CA PRO A 323 -18.43 19.71 9.21
C PRO A 323 -19.06 19.52 7.81
N TYR A 324 -18.22 19.38 6.79
CA TYR A 324 -18.75 19.12 5.44
C TYR A 324 -19.56 17.82 5.40
N TRP A 325 -19.01 16.72 5.95
CA TRP A 325 -19.64 15.41 6.00
C TRP A 325 -20.64 15.27 7.15
N ASP A 326 -21.54 16.24 7.31
CA ASP A 326 -22.64 16.14 8.28
C ASP A 326 -23.62 15.01 7.94
N ILE A 327 -24.61 14.80 8.79
CA ILE A 327 -25.61 13.74 8.61
C ILE A 327 -26.29 13.80 7.22
N TYR A 328 -26.55 14.98 6.70
CA TYR A 328 -27.27 15.11 5.42
C TYR A 328 -26.40 14.80 4.22
N LYS A 329 -25.12 15.19 4.24
CA LYS A 329 -24.14 14.78 3.21
C LYS A 329 -23.86 13.27 3.29
N ALA A 330 -23.82 12.72 4.51
CA ALA A 330 -23.73 11.29 4.73
C ALA A 330 -24.95 10.54 4.16
N CYS A 331 -26.17 11.09 4.34
CA CYS A 331 -27.38 10.56 3.71
C CYS A 331 -27.30 10.62 2.19
N ASP A 332 -26.93 11.76 1.60
CA ASP A 332 -26.84 11.94 0.16
C ASP A 332 -25.99 10.84 -0.51
N VAL A 333 -24.77 10.62 0.02
CA VAL A 333 -23.85 9.65 -0.59
C VAL A 333 -24.24 8.21 -0.29
N THR A 334 -24.70 7.90 0.94
CA THR A 334 -25.08 6.54 1.32
C THR A 334 -26.35 6.09 0.59
N LEU A 335 -27.38 6.97 0.50
CA LEU A 335 -28.60 6.69 -0.27
C LEU A 335 -28.29 6.48 -1.75
N THR A 336 -27.34 7.22 -2.32
CA THR A 336 -26.95 7.00 -3.72
C THR A 336 -26.45 5.57 -3.93
N GLY A 337 -25.63 5.04 -3.01
CA GLY A 337 -25.18 3.65 -3.07
C GLY A 337 -26.33 2.64 -2.97
N ILE A 338 -27.27 2.85 -2.02
CA ILE A 338 -28.44 1.99 -1.86
C ILE A 338 -29.35 2.04 -3.08
N MET A 339 -29.60 3.24 -3.64
CA MET A 339 -30.44 3.41 -4.84
C MET A 339 -29.74 2.86 -6.09
N ALA A 340 -28.40 2.86 -6.15
CA ALA A 340 -27.66 2.18 -7.21
C ALA A 340 -27.83 0.65 -7.15
N VAL A 341 -27.82 0.05 -5.95
CA VAL A 341 -28.16 -1.38 -5.81
C VAL A 341 -29.61 -1.65 -6.25
N LYS A 342 -30.55 -0.78 -5.86
CA LYS A 342 -31.95 -0.88 -6.29
C LYS A 342 -32.09 -0.77 -7.81
N SER A 343 -31.35 0.14 -8.44
CA SER A 343 -31.28 0.27 -9.91
C SER A 343 -30.72 -1.00 -10.55
N GLN A 344 -29.59 -1.50 -10.05
CA GLN A 344 -28.95 -2.73 -10.55
C GLN A 344 -29.89 -3.95 -10.51
N TYR A 345 -30.65 -4.11 -9.42
CA TYR A 345 -31.61 -5.22 -9.29
C TYR A 345 -32.89 -5.06 -10.14
N ASN A 346 -33.05 -3.91 -10.78
CA ASN A 346 -34.15 -3.59 -11.71
C ASN A 346 -33.60 -3.21 -13.09
N ASP A 347 -32.65 -3.96 -13.61
CA ASP A 347 -32.09 -3.84 -14.97
C ASP A 347 -31.56 -2.44 -15.31
N GLY A 348 -31.07 -1.70 -14.33
CA GLY A 348 -30.42 -0.40 -14.54
C GLY A 348 -31.41 0.77 -14.75
N ILE A 349 -32.63 0.68 -14.25
CA ILE A 349 -33.54 1.82 -14.29
C ILE A 349 -33.03 3.02 -13.51
N ASN A 350 -33.47 4.20 -13.90
CA ASN A 350 -33.26 5.41 -13.11
C ASN A 350 -34.02 5.34 -11.80
N VAL A 351 -33.30 5.60 -10.69
CA VAL A 351 -33.84 5.66 -9.32
C VAL A 351 -33.52 7.02 -8.72
N ASP A 352 -34.53 7.70 -8.19
CA ASP A 352 -34.32 8.99 -7.52
C ASP A 352 -33.60 8.80 -6.17
N VAL A 353 -32.69 9.72 -5.85
CA VAL A 353 -32.01 9.80 -4.56
C VAL A 353 -32.75 10.80 -3.66
N PRO A 354 -33.43 10.36 -2.58
CA PRO A 354 -34.25 11.24 -1.76
C PRO A 354 -33.41 12.24 -0.97
N ASP A 355 -33.96 13.43 -0.77
CA ASP A 355 -33.36 14.45 0.10
C ASP A 355 -33.88 14.31 1.54
N PHE A 356 -33.04 13.78 2.43
CA PHE A 356 -33.43 13.59 3.82
C PHE A 356 -33.39 14.88 4.67
N ARG A 357 -33.07 16.04 4.08
CA ARG A 357 -33.30 17.37 4.69
C ARG A 357 -34.80 17.68 4.72
N ASP A 358 -35.54 17.26 3.70
CA ASP A 358 -36.99 17.39 3.65
C ASP A 358 -37.62 16.26 4.49
N LYS A 359 -38.25 16.65 5.60
CA LYS A 359 -38.90 15.71 6.54
C LYS A 359 -40.07 14.96 5.87
N ALA A 360 -40.78 15.58 4.94
CA ALA A 360 -41.88 14.93 4.26
C ALA A 360 -41.41 13.86 3.27
N VAL A 361 -40.27 14.11 2.59
CA VAL A 361 -39.63 13.11 1.76
C VAL A 361 -39.06 11.99 2.62
N ARG A 362 -38.37 12.32 3.69
CA ARG A 362 -37.76 11.36 4.62
C ARG A 362 -38.79 10.41 5.24
N GLU A 363 -39.97 10.91 5.60
CA GLU A 363 -41.03 10.10 6.19
C GLU A 363 -41.49 8.96 5.26
N GLN A 364 -41.42 9.14 3.95
CA GLN A 364 -41.79 8.09 2.97
C GLN A 364 -40.87 6.87 3.06
N TYR A 365 -39.66 7.05 3.58
CA TYR A 365 -38.63 6.01 3.71
C TYR A 365 -38.53 5.42 5.13
N ARG A 366 -39.39 5.81 6.08
CA ARG A 366 -39.37 5.35 7.46
C ARG A 366 -39.39 3.84 7.61
N ASN A 367 -40.09 3.16 6.74
CA ASN A 367 -40.26 1.71 6.74
C ASN A 367 -39.57 1.04 5.51
N ASP A 368 -38.77 1.78 4.76
CA ASP A 368 -38.03 1.22 3.63
C ASP A 368 -36.78 0.51 4.10
N ASN A 369 -36.90 -0.81 4.27
CA ASN A 369 -35.79 -1.69 4.67
C ASN A 369 -35.10 -2.32 3.46
N PHE A 370 -35.16 -1.70 2.28
CA PHE A 370 -34.44 -2.18 1.12
C PHE A 370 -32.93 -2.23 1.39
N SER A 371 -32.32 -3.35 1.06
CA SER A 371 -30.87 -3.55 1.07
C SER A 371 -30.45 -4.52 -0.03
N GLN A 372 -29.14 -4.67 -0.22
CA GLN A 372 -28.66 -5.83 -0.98
C GLN A 372 -29.20 -7.13 -0.40
N ILE A 373 -29.24 -8.19 -1.20
CA ILE A 373 -29.64 -9.52 -0.73
C ILE A 373 -28.78 -9.92 0.47
N PRO A 374 -29.39 -10.20 1.64
CA PRO A 374 -28.61 -10.58 2.82
C PRO A 374 -27.80 -11.85 2.58
N LEU A 375 -26.59 -11.86 3.10
CA LEU A 375 -25.81 -13.08 3.19
C LEU A 375 -26.55 -14.11 4.02
N ASP A 376 -26.70 -15.32 3.48
CA ASP A 376 -27.12 -16.50 4.26
C ASP A 376 -25.86 -17.27 4.69
N PRO A 377 -25.43 -17.14 5.95
CA PRO A 377 -24.22 -17.80 6.41
C PRO A 377 -24.22 -19.31 6.23
N SER A 378 -25.40 -19.95 6.33
CA SER A 378 -25.53 -21.40 6.19
C SER A 378 -25.22 -21.91 4.77
N LYS A 379 -25.24 -21.04 3.77
CA LYS A 379 -24.96 -21.36 2.37
C LYS A 379 -23.51 -21.11 1.95
N ILE A 380 -22.71 -20.44 2.81
CA ILE A 380 -21.36 -20.02 2.42
C ILE A 380 -20.41 -21.22 2.40
N PHE A 381 -20.38 -21.98 3.47
CA PHE A 381 -19.52 -23.17 3.61
C PHE A 381 -20.32 -24.33 4.22
N PRO A 382 -21.32 -24.87 3.52
CA PRO A 382 -22.16 -25.93 4.08
C PRO A 382 -21.36 -27.22 4.39
N GLU A 383 -20.22 -27.42 3.72
CA GLU A 383 -19.32 -28.54 3.91
C GLU A 383 -18.20 -28.24 4.92
N ASP A 384 -17.97 -26.96 5.22
CA ASP A 384 -16.87 -26.46 6.06
C ASP A 384 -17.40 -26.05 7.46
N GLN A 385 -18.30 -26.85 7.99
CA GLN A 385 -18.86 -26.66 9.34
C GLN A 385 -17.82 -26.88 10.45
N ASP A 386 -16.65 -27.41 10.10
CA ASP A 386 -15.52 -27.57 11.00
C ASP A 386 -14.75 -26.26 11.15
N THR A 387 -14.78 -25.71 12.36
CA THR A 387 -14.11 -24.45 12.70
C THR A 387 -12.59 -24.50 12.48
N ASP A 388 -11.96 -25.64 12.71
CA ASP A 388 -10.52 -25.83 12.51
C ASP A 388 -10.15 -25.74 11.01
N LEU A 389 -11.00 -26.32 10.17
CA LEU A 389 -10.82 -26.24 8.72
C LEU A 389 -10.95 -24.83 8.19
N THR A 390 -11.97 -24.13 8.66
CA THR A 390 -12.23 -22.75 8.26
C THR A 390 -11.08 -21.84 8.67
N GLY A 391 -10.51 -22.06 9.85
CA GLY A 391 -9.29 -21.38 10.30
C GLY A 391 -8.10 -21.65 9.38
N LYS A 392 -7.89 -22.90 8.98
CA LYS A 392 -6.81 -23.27 8.02
C LYS A 392 -7.01 -22.63 6.65
N PHE A 393 -8.25 -22.62 6.16
CA PHE A 393 -8.58 -21.97 4.89
C PHE A 393 -8.23 -20.46 4.93
N SER A 394 -8.61 -19.79 6.00
CA SER A 394 -8.30 -18.38 6.20
C SER A 394 -6.79 -18.11 6.29
N VAL A 395 -6.05 -18.91 7.03
CA VAL A 395 -4.58 -18.76 7.13
C VAL A 395 -3.96 -18.90 5.75
N ILE A 396 -4.36 -19.91 4.95
CA ILE A 396 -3.84 -20.11 3.60
C ILE A 396 -4.17 -18.92 2.69
N VAL A 397 -5.41 -18.40 2.75
CA VAL A 397 -5.79 -17.23 1.96
C VAL A 397 -5.03 -15.99 2.44
N ASN A 398 -4.86 -15.79 3.75
CA ASN A 398 -4.05 -14.70 4.28
C ASN A 398 -2.56 -14.85 3.92
N ASP A 399 -2.02 -16.05 3.85
CA ASP A 399 -0.65 -16.29 3.41
C ASP A 399 -0.51 -16.07 1.90
N LEU A 400 -1.49 -16.50 1.12
CA LEU A 400 -1.61 -16.15 -0.30
C LEU A 400 -1.73 -14.64 -0.47
N ASP A 401 -2.36 -13.92 0.45
CA ASP A 401 -2.51 -12.48 0.44
C ASP A 401 -1.27 -11.75 0.91
N ARG A 402 -0.63 -12.15 2.00
CA ARG A 402 0.66 -11.58 2.41
C ARG A 402 1.72 -11.81 1.34
N ALA A 403 1.69 -12.97 0.70
CA ALA A 403 2.43 -13.25 -0.51
C ALA A 403 1.94 -12.37 -1.67
N TRP A 404 0.71 -11.91 -1.65
CA TRP A 404 0.02 -11.17 -2.69
C TRP A 404 0.47 -9.73 -2.83
N GLN A 405 0.49 -8.94 -1.77
CA GLN A 405 0.82 -7.50 -1.85
C GLN A 405 2.29 -7.23 -2.18
N VAL A 406 3.18 -8.19 -1.89
CA VAL A 406 4.62 -8.00 -2.06
C VAL A 406 5.31 -9.19 -2.74
N LYS A 407 4.76 -10.42 -2.72
CA LYS A 407 5.55 -11.65 -2.90
C LYS A 407 4.86 -12.81 -3.65
N GLY A 408 3.65 -12.66 -4.20
CA GLY A 408 2.84 -13.82 -4.55
C GLY A 408 2.42 -14.00 -5.99
N VAL A 409 1.32 -14.70 -6.18
CA VAL A 409 0.73 -15.06 -7.48
C VAL A 409 0.52 -13.84 -8.40
N PRO A 410 0.11 -12.65 -7.97
CA PRO A 410 0.09 -11.46 -8.81
C PRO A 410 1.47 -11.08 -9.35
N LEU A 411 2.53 -11.28 -8.59
CA LEU A 411 3.88 -11.06 -9.08
C LEU A 411 4.22 -12.05 -10.20
N LEU A 412 3.83 -13.33 -10.06
CA LEU A 412 3.96 -14.32 -11.11
C LEU A 412 3.21 -13.90 -12.39
N ILE A 413 1.93 -13.53 -12.26
CA ILE A 413 1.10 -13.09 -13.37
C ILE A 413 1.72 -11.85 -14.02
N ALA A 414 2.07 -10.83 -13.23
CA ALA A 414 2.66 -9.58 -13.72
C ALA A 414 3.99 -9.82 -14.45
N VAL A 415 4.84 -10.73 -13.96
CA VAL A 415 6.11 -11.07 -14.60
C VAL A 415 5.87 -11.83 -15.91
N LEU A 416 5.05 -12.86 -15.91
CA LEU A 416 4.81 -13.66 -17.12
C LEU A 416 4.13 -12.83 -18.22
N ASP A 417 3.18 -11.99 -17.86
CA ASP A 417 2.55 -11.07 -18.82
C ASP A 417 3.49 -9.93 -19.21
N GLY A 418 4.28 -9.41 -18.27
CA GLY A 418 5.35 -8.45 -18.56
C GLY A 418 6.40 -8.98 -19.54
N MET A 419 6.77 -10.26 -19.44
CA MET A 419 7.65 -10.91 -20.41
C MET A 419 7.05 -10.97 -21.81
N LYS A 420 5.72 -11.15 -21.95
CA LYS A 420 5.02 -11.09 -23.25
C LYS A 420 4.99 -9.67 -23.82
N LEU A 421 4.88 -8.66 -22.97
CA LEU A 421 4.86 -7.25 -23.36
C LEU A 421 6.27 -6.69 -23.66
N TYR A 422 7.30 -7.30 -23.10
CA TYR A 422 8.67 -6.80 -23.13
C TYR A 422 9.19 -6.42 -24.53
N PRO A 423 8.93 -7.20 -25.60
CA PRO A 423 9.37 -6.84 -26.96
C PRO A 423 8.79 -5.52 -27.49
N TYR A 424 7.66 -5.08 -26.95
CA TYR A 424 6.97 -3.85 -27.37
C TYR A 424 7.31 -2.64 -26.52
N ILE A 425 8.05 -2.83 -25.42
CA ILE A 425 8.45 -1.75 -24.53
C ILE A 425 9.76 -1.16 -25.03
N GLN A 426 9.76 0.13 -25.40
CA GLN A 426 10.95 0.85 -25.82
C GLN A 426 11.57 1.68 -24.68
N ASP A 427 10.74 2.13 -23.73
CA ASP A 427 11.19 2.91 -22.59
C ASP A 427 12.07 2.08 -21.65
N VAL A 428 13.26 2.60 -21.38
CA VAL A 428 14.28 1.91 -20.56
C VAL A 428 13.80 1.68 -19.13
N ASN A 429 13.12 2.66 -18.52
CA ASN A 429 12.65 2.54 -17.15
C ASN A 429 11.55 1.47 -17.03
N SER A 430 10.65 1.41 -18.01
CA SER A 430 9.60 0.38 -18.08
C SER A 430 10.20 -1.01 -18.26
N ARG A 431 11.21 -1.17 -19.11
CA ARG A 431 11.96 -2.43 -19.25
C ARG A 431 12.63 -2.85 -17.94
N GLN A 432 13.30 -1.93 -17.25
CA GLN A 432 13.92 -2.18 -15.96
C GLN A 432 12.88 -2.60 -14.91
N THR A 433 11.70 -2.00 -14.93
CA THR A 433 10.61 -2.38 -14.02
C THR A 433 10.25 -3.85 -14.18
N ILE A 434 10.05 -4.34 -15.42
CA ILE A 434 9.76 -5.77 -15.67
C ILE A 434 10.91 -6.67 -15.21
N GLN A 435 12.16 -6.29 -15.48
CA GLN A 435 13.31 -7.07 -15.03
C GLN A 435 13.43 -7.13 -13.50
N LEU A 436 13.15 -6.02 -12.81
CA LEU A 436 13.16 -5.98 -11.35
C LEU A 436 12.07 -6.88 -10.76
N GLN A 437 10.87 -6.89 -11.36
CA GLN A 437 9.79 -7.78 -10.95
C GLN A 437 10.15 -9.25 -11.22
N ALA A 438 10.80 -9.56 -12.34
CA ALA A 438 11.25 -10.90 -12.66
C ALA A 438 12.31 -11.41 -11.64
N ARG A 439 13.26 -10.58 -11.26
CA ARG A 439 14.22 -10.91 -10.19
C ARG A 439 13.53 -11.10 -8.84
N LYS A 440 12.54 -10.28 -8.53
CA LYS A 440 11.74 -10.43 -7.31
C LYS A 440 10.97 -11.75 -7.31
N LEU A 441 10.38 -12.14 -8.44
CA LEU A 441 9.71 -13.43 -8.58
C LEU A 441 10.65 -14.60 -8.25
N LEU A 442 11.87 -14.59 -8.78
CA LEU A 442 12.84 -15.66 -8.50
C LEU A 442 13.16 -15.80 -7.00
N ARG A 443 13.17 -14.68 -6.25
CA ARG A 443 13.39 -14.70 -4.78
C ARG A 443 12.26 -15.37 -4.03
N GLU A 444 11.04 -15.04 -4.39
CA GLU A 444 9.83 -15.41 -3.66
C GLU A 444 9.27 -16.77 -4.09
N LEU A 445 9.85 -17.37 -5.14
CA LEU A 445 9.28 -18.51 -5.83
C LEU A 445 9.03 -19.71 -4.91
N SER A 446 9.95 -20.02 -4.01
CA SER A 446 9.82 -21.19 -3.12
C SER A 446 8.63 -21.06 -2.17
N GLY A 447 8.49 -19.93 -1.47
CA GLY A 447 7.36 -19.67 -0.58
C GLY A 447 6.02 -19.65 -1.33
N MET A 448 6.01 -19.07 -2.53
CA MET A 448 4.83 -19.06 -3.39
C MET A 448 4.39 -20.46 -3.82
N ILE A 449 5.33 -21.34 -4.18
CA ILE A 449 5.04 -22.72 -4.56
C ILE A 449 4.41 -23.48 -3.40
N ASP A 450 4.93 -23.30 -2.18
CA ASP A 450 4.39 -23.98 -1.01
C ASP A 450 2.97 -23.52 -0.70
N SER A 451 2.70 -22.24 -0.74
CA SER A 451 1.35 -21.68 -0.56
C SER A 451 0.39 -22.16 -1.64
N PHE A 452 0.84 -22.18 -2.90
CA PHE A 452 0.03 -22.70 -4.03
C PHE A 452 -0.32 -24.20 -3.87
N ARG A 453 0.66 -24.99 -3.44
CA ARG A 453 0.46 -26.43 -3.19
C ARG A 453 -0.56 -26.68 -2.07
N GLN A 454 -0.47 -25.94 -0.97
CA GLN A 454 -1.41 -26.04 0.14
C GLN A 454 -2.82 -25.59 -0.29
N ALA A 455 -2.93 -24.51 -1.03
CA ALA A 455 -4.20 -24.03 -1.58
C ALA A 455 -4.85 -25.05 -2.51
N LYS A 456 -4.05 -25.73 -3.35
CA LYS A 456 -4.52 -26.79 -4.24
C LYS A 456 -5.09 -27.98 -3.47
N ILE A 457 -4.36 -28.46 -2.45
CA ILE A 457 -4.83 -29.55 -1.58
C ILE A 457 -6.18 -29.22 -0.95
N LEU A 458 -6.34 -27.97 -0.47
CA LEU A 458 -7.57 -27.53 0.16
C LEU A 458 -8.73 -27.43 -0.85
N ALA A 459 -8.48 -26.88 -2.05
CA ALA A 459 -9.47 -26.79 -3.11
C ALA A 459 -9.94 -28.18 -3.61
N GLU A 460 -9.02 -29.15 -3.65
CA GLU A 460 -9.33 -30.54 -4.02
C GLU A 460 -10.12 -31.28 -2.92
N LYS A 461 -9.86 -30.97 -1.66
CA LYS A 461 -10.58 -31.57 -0.53
C LYS A 461 -12.03 -31.08 -0.43
N TYR A 462 -12.31 -29.82 -0.82
CA TYR A 462 -13.62 -29.19 -0.74
C TYR A 462 -14.12 -28.67 -2.09
N PRO A 463 -14.28 -29.54 -3.10
CA PRO A 463 -14.53 -29.12 -4.49
C PRO A 463 -15.89 -28.43 -4.70
N ASN A 464 -16.86 -28.70 -3.83
CA ASN A 464 -18.23 -28.21 -3.96
C ASN A 464 -18.54 -27.01 -3.07
N SER A 465 -17.73 -26.75 -2.03
CA SER A 465 -17.91 -25.59 -1.17
C SER A 465 -17.64 -24.28 -1.93
N PRO A 466 -18.34 -23.19 -1.60
CA PRO A 466 -18.09 -21.88 -2.19
C PRO A 466 -16.61 -21.44 -2.07
N GLY A 467 -16.00 -21.66 -0.91
CA GLY A 467 -14.59 -21.37 -0.68
C GLY A 467 -13.65 -22.19 -1.55
N GLY A 468 -13.87 -23.50 -1.65
CA GLY A 468 -13.09 -24.38 -2.53
C GLY A 468 -13.23 -24.01 -4.01
N LYS A 469 -14.44 -23.62 -4.45
CA LYS A 469 -14.67 -23.09 -5.82
C LYS A 469 -13.94 -21.78 -6.06
N ALA A 470 -13.99 -20.84 -5.13
CA ALA A 470 -13.25 -19.57 -5.22
C ALA A 470 -11.75 -19.79 -5.30
N LEU A 471 -11.21 -20.65 -4.43
CA LEU A 471 -9.79 -20.98 -4.40
C LEU A 471 -9.35 -21.67 -5.69
N ARG A 472 -10.14 -22.61 -6.22
CA ARG A 472 -9.87 -23.25 -7.51
C ARG A 472 -9.88 -22.23 -8.65
N SER A 473 -10.91 -21.40 -8.76
CA SER A 473 -10.99 -20.33 -9.76
C SER A 473 -9.76 -19.43 -9.72
N PHE A 474 -9.25 -19.11 -8.52
CA PHE A 474 -8.04 -18.36 -8.35
C PHE A 474 -6.80 -19.11 -8.85
N LEU A 475 -6.62 -20.37 -8.41
CA LEU A 475 -5.49 -21.21 -8.80
C LEU A 475 -5.44 -21.42 -10.32
N ASP A 476 -6.62 -21.64 -10.96
CA ASP A 476 -6.74 -21.81 -12.40
C ASP A 476 -6.36 -20.54 -13.18
N SER A 477 -6.55 -19.36 -12.59
CA SER A 477 -6.16 -18.08 -13.21
C SER A 477 -4.66 -17.77 -13.10
N ALA A 478 -3.91 -18.52 -12.31
CA ALA A 478 -2.56 -18.21 -11.84
C ALA A 478 -1.46 -19.05 -12.48
N TYR A 479 -1.60 -19.39 -13.75
CA TYR A 479 -0.62 -20.22 -14.47
C TYR A 479 -0.30 -21.54 -13.75
N PRO A 480 -1.31 -22.40 -13.49
CA PRO A 480 -1.13 -23.64 -12.72
C PRO A 480 -0.10 -24.58 -13.32
N GLU A 481 0.04 -24.62 -14.65
CA GLU A 481 1.05 -25.40 -15.36
C GLU A 481 2.48 -24.92 -15.09
N LYS A 482 2.68 -23.62 -14.86
CA LYS A 482 3.99 -23.04 -14.47
C LYS A 482 4.31 -23.38 -13.01
N MET A 483 3.31 -23.30 -12.14
CA MET A 483 3.45 -23.63 -10.73
C MET A 483 3.64 -25.14 -10.49
N ALA A 484 3.15 -25.98 -11.41
CA ALA A 484 3.40 -27.43 -11.40
C ALA A 484 4.85 -27.80 -11.74
N ASN A 485 5.58 -26.93 -12.44
CA ASN A 485 6.97 -27.16 -12.82
C ASN A 485 7.85 -25.94 -12.47
N PRO A 486 8.17 -25.76 -11.18
CA PRO A 486 8.89 -24.58 -10.70
C PRO A 486 10.32 -24.43 -11.25
N ASP A 487 10.99 -25.55 -11.54
CA ASP A 487 12.34 -25.51 -12.11
C ASP A 487 12.30 -24.98 -13.55
N GLN A 488 11.31 -25.39 -14.32
CA GLN A 488 11.08 -24.86 -15.66
C GLN A 488 10.72 -23.37 -15.61
N LEU A 489 9.86 -22.95 -14.67
CA LEU A 489 9.52 -21.55 -14.47
C LEU A 489 10.76 -20.72 -14.10
N ARG A 490 11.56 -21.21 -13.16
CA ARG A 490 12.84 -20.58 -12.77
C ARG A 490 13.75 -20.40 -13.99
N LYS A 491 13.87 -21.44 -14.80
CA LYS A 491 14.67 -21.40 -16.03
C LYS A 491 14.13 -20.37 -17.02
N GLU A 492 12.83 -20.37 -17.31
CA GLU A 492 12.21 -19.41 -18.25
C GLU A 492 12.46 -17.94 -17.83
N VAL A 493 12.28 -17.63 -16.55
CA VAL A 493 12.48 -16.27 -16.02
C VAL A 493 13.98 -15.90 -16.04
N THR A 494 14.86 -16.84 -15.75
CA THR A 494 16.30 -16.63 -15.82
C THR A 494 16.74 -16.42 -17.26
N ASP A 495 16.29 -17.25 -18.20
CA ASP A 495 16.56 -17.10 -19.62
C ASP A 495 16.02 -15.77 -20.19
N PHE A 496 14.87 -15.32 -19.71
CA PHE A 496 14.35 -14.00 -20.05
C PHE A 496 15.30 -12.90 -19.57
N LEU A 497 15.74 -12.93 -18.32
CA LEU A 497 16.67 -11.93 -17.78
C LEU A 497 18.02 -11.89 -18.52
N LEU A 498 18.49 -13.04 -18.98
CA LEU A 498 19.73 -13.14 -19.76
C LEU A 498 19.57 -12.59 -21.18
N ARG A 499 18.37 -12.74 -21.77
CA ARG A 499 18.06 -12.29 -23.15
C ARG A 499 17.44 -10.90 -23.19
N ALA A 500 17.01 -10.38 -22.04
CA ALA A 500 16.43 -9.05 -21.95
C ALA A 500 17.50 -8.04 -22.42
N ASP A 501 17.42 -7.73 -23.69
CA ASP A 501 18.31 -6.83 -24.42
C ASP A 501 18.01 -5.38 -23.99
N LEU A 502 18.26 -5.15 -22.70
CA LEU A 502 18.64 -3.78 -22.38
C LEU A 502 19.97 -3.57 -23.13
N PRO A 503 20.15 -2.43 -23.82
CA PRO A 503 21.49 -1.92 -23.92
C PRO A 503 21.97 -1.95 -22.48
N VAL A 504 22.94 -2.84 -22.20
CA VAL A 504 23.48 -3.04 -20.86
C VAL A 504 23.78 -1.63 -20.38
N GLN A 505 22.89 -1.06 -19.55
CA GLN A 505 23.26 0.15 -18.85
C GLN A 505 24.41 -0.35 -18.01
N ARG A 506 25.61 -0.08 -18.51
CA ARG A 506 26.83 -0.45 -17.85
C ARG A 506 26.64 -0.09 -16.39
N GLN A 507 26.93 -1.02 -15.49
CA GLN A 507 26.86 -0.72 -14.08
C GLN A 507 27.57 0.61 -13.83
N LEU A 508 27.06 1.42 -12.97
CA LEU A 508 27.76 2.58 -12.48
C LEU A 508 29.08 2.12 -11.85
N ARG A 509 30.12 2.85 -12.09
CA ARG A 509 31.47 2.54 -11.57
C ARG A 509 31.87 3.59 -10.55
N MET A 510 32.54 3.15 -9.50
CA MET A 510 33.17 4.05 -8.54
C MET A 510 34.63 3.67 -8.36
N TYR A 511 35.43 4.64 -7.95
CA TYR A 511 36.87 4.54 -7.91
C TYR A 511 37.42 5.12 -6.60
N ALA A 512 38.35 4.42 -6.00
CA ALA A 512 39.18 4.87 -4.90
C ALA A 512 40.66 4.85 -5.32
N ASP A 513 41.32 5.96 -5.15
CA ASP A 513 42.73 6.15 -5.49
C ASP A 513 43.68 5.77 -4.35
N LYS A 514 44.97 5.92 -4.62
CA LYS A 514 46.04 5.63 -3.63
C LYS A 514 45.88 6.41 -2.32
N GLU A 515 45.41 7.64 -2.38
CA GLU A 515 45.24 8.48 -1.19
C GLU A 515 44.18 7.88 -0.27
N ILE A 516 43.02 7.50 -0.83
CA ILE A 516 41.93 6.85 -0.09
C ILE A 516 42.39 5.51 0.51
N ILE A 517 43.07 4.69 -0.30
CA ILE A 517 43.54 3.37 0.12
C ILE A 517 44.59 3.49 1.23
N SER A 518 45.54 4.42 1.12
CA SER A 518 46.59 4.61 2.12
C SER A 518 46.05 5.05 3.47
N CYS A 519 44.93 5.76 3.50
CA CYS A 519 44.21 6.18 4.70
C CYS A 519 43.32 5.10 5.30
N ALA A 520 43.12 3.95 4.62
CA ALA A 520 42.26 2.88 5.13
C ALA A 520 42.83 2.30 6.43
N THR A 521 41.98 2.13 7.43
CA THR A 521 42.32 1.57 8.73
C THR A 521 41.51 0.31 9.01
N PRO A 522 41.95 -0.58 9.89
CA PRO A 522 41.12 -1.69 10.34
C PRO A 522 39.78 -1.17 10.85
N PRO A 523 38.67 -1.79 10.45
CA PRO A 523 37.34 -1.31 10.84
C PRO A 523 37.09 -1.54 12.34
N GLU A 524 36.34 -0.62 12.95
CA GLU A 524 35.72 -0.87 14.25
C GLU A 524 34.54 -1.83 14.08
N ILE A 525 34.57 -2.92 14.84
CA ILE A 525 33.55 -3.96 14.75
C ILE A 525 32.44 -3.64 15.78
N PRO A 526 31.18 -3.53 15.39
CA PRO A 526 30.10 -3.28 16.33
C PRO A 526 29.93 -4.39 17.35
N GLU A 527 29.54 -4.05 18.57
CA GLU A 527 29.28 -5.01 19.66
C GLU A 527 28.28 -6.08 19.21
N GLY A 528 28.57 -7.33 19.58
CA GLY A 528 27.78 -8.51 19.20
C GLY A 528 28.08 -9.06 17.79
N PHE A 529 29.12 -8.54 17.14
CA PHE A 529 29.58 -9.06 15.84
C PHE A 529 31.08 -9.33 15.85
N SER A 530 31.49 -10.33 15.07
CA SER A 530 32.88 -10.61 14.78
C SER A 530 33.18 -10.52 13.30
N LEU A 531 34.38 -10.06 12.94
CA LEU A 531 34.89 -10.01 11.59
C LEU A 531 35.83 -11.18 11.34
N ARG A 532 35.57 -11.95 10.29
CA ARG A 532 36.46 -13.02 9.84
C ARG A 532 36.47 -13.19 8.34
N THR A 533 37.40 -13.95 7.83
CA THR A 533 37.43 -14.33 6.41
C THR A 533 36.71 -15.66 6.17
N PHE A 534 36.48 -15.97 4.89
CA PHE A 534 35.89 -17.22 4.44
C PHE A 534 36.64 -18.45 4.97
N ARG A 535 35.90 -19.48 5.36
CA ARG A 535 36.40 -20.79 5.78
C ARG A 535 35.70 -21.88 5.03
N GLU A 536 36.33 -23.02 4.88
CA GLU A 536 35.68 -24.21 4.35
C GLU A 536 34.47 -24.59 5.21
N GLY A 537 33.31 -24.84 4.55
CA GLY A 537 32.04 -25.04 5.22
C GLY A 537 31.11 -23.80 5.26
N ASP A 538 31.60 -22.62 4.84
CA ASP A 538 30.76 -21.40 4.76
C ASP A 538 29.91 -21.32 3.49
N GLU A 539 30.09 -22.25 2.55
CA GLU A 539 29.53 -22.19 1.20
C GLU A 539 28.01 -21.97 1.19
N GLU A 540 27.27 -22.80 1.91
CA GLU A 540 25.81 -22.73 1.97
C GLU A 540 25.34 -21.43 2.66
N ALA A 541 25.98 -21.06 3.76
CA ALA A 541 25.67 -19.84 4.50
C ALA A 541 25.97 -18.58 3.66
N TYR A 542 27.04 -18.61 2.88
CA TYR A 542 27.40 -17.51 1.98
C TYR A 542 26.39 -17.35 0.82
N VAL A 543 26.04 -18.44 0.16
CA VAL A 543 24.99 -18.43 -0.90
C VAL A 543 23.69 -17.88 -0.32
N LYS A 544 23.29 -18.33 0.87
CA LYS A 544 22.09 -17.83 1.55
C LYS A 544 22.16 -16.33 1.84
N LEU A 545 23.30 -15.84 2.36
CA LEU A 545 23.51 -14.41 2.59
C LEU A 545 23.39 -13.60 1.29
N MET A 546 23.96 -14.10 0.19
CA MET A 546 23.90 -13.44 -1.11
C MET A 546 22.46 -13.39 -1.65
N HIS A 547 21.68 -14.44 -1.49
CA HIS A 547 20.25 -14.43 -1.81
C HIS A 547 19.49 -13.39 -0.99
N LEU A 548 19.71 -13.36 0.34
CA LEU A 548 19.12 -12.35 1.23
C LEU A 548 19.52 -10.90 0.85
N SER A 549 20.70 -10.74 0.27
CA SER A 549 21.23 -9.46 -0.20
C SER A 549 20.73 -9.05 -1.59
N GLY A 550 19.90 -9.89 -2.23
CA GLY A 550 19.30 -9.63 -3.54
C GLY A 550 20.11 -10.11 -4.74
N PHE A 551 20.96 -11.12 -4.56
CA PHE A 551 21.74 -11.78 -5.61
C PHE A 551 21.25 -13.23 -5.81
N ASP A 552 19.98 -13.39 -6.19
CA ASP A 552 19.30 -14.69 -6.22
C ASP A 552 19.82 -15.66 -7.27
N PHE A 553 20.61 -15.16 -8.22
CA PHE A 553 21.29 -15.98 -9.22
C PHE A 553 22.57 -16.65 -8.68
N TRP A 554 22.93 -16.36 -7.42
CA TRP A 554 24.09 -16.98 -6.78
C TRP A 554 23.86 -18.47 -6.54
N GLY A 555 24.85 -19.26 -6.93
CA GLY A 555 24.90 -20.69 -6.75
C GLY A 555 26.35 -21.16 -6.83
N ASP A 556 26.56 -22.47 -7.01
CA ASP A 556 27.89 -23.09 -7.03
C ASP A 556 28.83 -22.47 -8.07
N THR A 557 28.31 -22.09 -9.24
CA THR A 557 29.10 -21.47 -10.31
C THR A 557 29.66 -20.12 -9.86
N GLN A 558 28.84 -19.26 -9.30
CA GLN A 558 29.24 -17.93 -8.81
C GLN A 558 30.20 -18.07 -7.62
N LEU A 559 29.87 -18.98 -6.71
CA LEU A 559 30.74 -19.25 -5.55
C LEU A 559 32.13 -19.71 -5.96
N GLN A 560 32.25 -20.59 -6.94
CA GLN A 560 33.54 -21.04 -7.46
C GLN A 560 34.31 -19.91 -8.15
N GLN A 561 33.64 -19.07 -8.95
CA GLN A 561 34.24 -17.88 -9.57
C GLN A 561 34.75 -16.90 -8.52
N VAL A 562 33.99 -16.66 -7.48
CA VAL A 562 34.34 -15.78 -6.36
C VAL A 562 35.60 -16.32 -5.64
N LYS A 563 35.63 -17.59 -5.30
CA LYS A 563 36.79 -18.24 -4.66
C LYS A 563 38.05 -18.13 -5.53
N ASN A 564 37.92 -18.25 -6.84
CA ASN A 564 39.05 -18.14 -7.78
C ASN A 564 39.56 -16.71 -7.95
N ASN A 565 38.67 -15.71 -7.88
CA ASN A 565 38.99 -14.30 -8.15
C ASN A 565 39.41 -13.52 -6.89
N ALA A 566 39.08 -14.01 -5.71
CA ALA A 566 39.44 -13.35 -4.47
C ALA A 566 40.94 -13.30 -4.24
N LEU A 567 41.42 -12.22 -3.65
CA LEU A 567 42.74 -12.21 -3.01
C LEU A 567 42.80 -13.27 -1.90
N GLU A 568 43.99 -13.70 -1.54
CA GLU A 568 44.16 -14.57 -0.40
C GLU A 568 43.57 -13.91 0.85
N ASN A 569 42.69 -14.62 1.56
CA ASN A 569 41.90 -14.11 2.67
C ASN A 569 41.04 -12.86 2.33
N GLY A 570 40.67 -12.67 1.06
CA GLY A 570 39.99 -11.48 0.57
C GLY A 570 38.46 -11.51 0.66
N ILE A 571 37.82 -12.57 1.12
CA ILE A 571 36.37 -12.66 1.35
C ILE A 571 36.12 -12.45 2.84
N PHE A 572 35.42 -11.37 3.18
CA PHE A 572 35.13 -10.96 4.54
C PHE A 572 33.68 -11.18 4.93
N PHE A 573 33.45 -11.65 6.15
CA PHE A 573 32.14 -11.77 6.77
C PHE A 573 32.08 -11.05 8.10
N LEU A 574 30.99 -10.33 8.35
CA LEU A 574 30.53 -10.01 9.69
C LEU A 574 29.62 -11.15 10.14
N VAL A 575 29.90 -11.70 11.30
CA VAL A 575 29.16 -12.82 11.90
C VAL A 575 28.45 -12.31 13.15
N ASP A 576 27.17 -12.61 13.29
CA ASP A 576 26.43 -12.36 14.52
C ASP A 576 26.87 -13.34 15.60
N ASP A 577 27.46 -12.86 16.67
CA ASP A 577 28.09 -13.69 17.72
C ASP A 577 27.06 -14.53 18.50
N ALA A 578 25.80 -14.08 18.53
CA ALA A 578 24.73 -14.77 19.24
C ALA A 578 24.20 -15.99 18.47
N THR A 579 24.17 -15.94 17.14
CA THR A 579 23.55 -16.98 16.31
C THR A 579 24.52 -17.71 15.38
N GLY A 580 25.74 -17.16 15.20
CA GLY A 580 26.71 -17.64 14.22
C GLY A 580 26.33 -17.35 12.75
N ARG A 581 25.24 -16.60 12.48
CA ARG A 581 24.79 -16.23 11.13
C ARG A 581 25.75 -15.25 10.47
N LEU A 582 25.97 -15.42 9.16
CA LEU A 582 26.64 -14.41 8.36
C LEU A 582 25.72 -13.21 8.17
N ALA A 583 26.09 -12.05 8.70
CA ALA A 583 25.29 -10.84 8.73
C ALA A 583 25.62 -9.86 7.59
N ALA A 584 26.88 -9.81 7.14
CA ALA A 584 27.28 -9.03 5.98
C ALA A 584 28.56 -9.61 5.35
N THR A 585 28.79 -9.24 4.09
CA THR A 585 29.97 -9.65 3.32
C THR A 585 30.47 -8.53 2.42
N ALA A 586 31.76 -8.54 2.14
CA ALA A 586 32.42 -7.82 1.05
C ALA A 586 33.68 -8.57 0.63
N MET A 587 34.14 -8.33 -0.58
CA MET A 587 35.20 -9.12 -1.15
C MET A 587 36.24 -8.26 -1.86
N ALA A 588 37.50 -8.60 -1.65
CA ALA A 588 38.65 -8.07 -2.39
C ALA A 588 38.99 -9.01 -3.56
N ASN A 589 38.66 -8.59 -4.77
CA ASN A 589 38.99 -9.31 -6.01
C ASN A 589 40.33 -8.87 -6.55
N ARG A 590 41.02 -9.78 -7.23
CA ARG A 590 42.20 -9.47 -8.06
C ARG A 590 41.79 -8.61 -9.25
N ALA A 591 42.75 -7.90 -9.80
CA ALA A 591 42.57 -7.25 -11.11
C ALA A 591 42.15 -8.27 -12.17
N LYS A 592 41.20 -7.90 -13.03
CA LYS A 592 40.80 -8.74 -14.17
C LYS A 592 41.87 -8.75 -15.21
N GLU A 593 41.95 -9.83 -16.00
CA GLU A 593 42.89 -9.95 -17.12
C GLU A 593 42.74 -8.76 -18.06
N GLY A 594 43.87 -8.12 -18.38
CA GLY A 594 43.93 -6.91 -19.24
C GLY A 594 43.61 -5.60 -18.52
N GLN A 595 43.41 -5.59 -17.22
CA GLN A 595 43.32 -4.38 -16.39
C GLN A 595 44.66 -4.08 -15.71
N ASP A 596 44.80 -2.86 -15.14
CA ASP A 596 45.94 -2.47 -14.32
C ASP A 596 46.13 -3.47 -13.17
N PRO A 597 47.27 -4.17 -13.07
CA PRO A 597 47.50 -5.17 -12.03
C PRO A 597 47.48 -4.58 -10.62
N ASN A 598 47.68 -3.26 -10.47
CA ASN A 598 47.61 -2.55 -9.20
C ASN A 598 46.20 -2.05 -8.84
N CYS A 599 45.19 -2.38 -9.66
CA CYS A 599 43.80 -2.00 -9.44
C CYS A 599 42.97 -3.22 -9.02
N GLY A 600 42.56 -3.26 -7.77
CA GLY A 600 41.62 -4.27 -7.26
C GLY A 600 40.16 -3.94 -7.56
N GLU A 601 39.28 -4.92 -7.36
CA GLU A 601 37.83 -4.74 -7.49
C GLU A 601 37.14 -5.11 -6.17
N LEU A 602 36.53 -4.12 -5.49
CA LEU A 602 35.65 -4.38 -4.35
C LEU A 602 34.34 -4.95 -4.90
N GLY A 603 34.07 -6.20 -4.58
CA GLY A 603 32.93 -6.93 -5.11
C GLY A 603 32.02 -7.54 -4.07
N TRP A 604 30.86 -7.97 -4.54
CA TRP A 604 29.91 -8.82 -3.81
C TRP A 604 29.56 -8.33 -2.40
N VAL A 605 29.30 -7.01 -2.27
CA VAL A 605 28.87 -6.43 -0.99
C VAL A 605 27.41 -6.79 -0.74
N GLY A 606 27.17 -7.49 0.36
CA GLY A 606 25.85 -7.92 0.78
C GLY A 606 25.64 -7.77 2.28
N ALA A 607 24.38 -7.65 2.69
CA ALA A 607 23.99 -7.65 4.09
C ALA A 607 22.62 -8.29 4.27
N ASP A 608 22.50 -9.11 5.31
CA ASP A 608 21.25 -9.72 5.71
C ASP A 608 20.28 -8.62 6.20
N PRO A 609 19.04 -8.56 5.63
CA PRO A 609 18.04 -7.56 6.00
C PRO A 609 17.71 -7.50 7.49
N ASP A 610 17.83 -8.62 8.23
CA ASP A 610 17.55 -8.67 9.67
C ASP A 610 18.50 -7.82 10.49
N PHE A 611 19.69 -7.50 9.96
CA PHE A 611 20.72 -6.69 10.62
C PHE A 611 20.83 -5.27 10.07
N ARG A 612 19.79 -4.76 9.42
CA ARG A 612 19.75 -3.38 8.89
C ARG A 612 19.97 -2.34 9.98
N GLY A 613 20.54 -1.20 9.59
CA GLY A 613 20.83 -0.07 10.49
C GLY A 613 22.14 -0.18 11.28
N LYS A 614 22.77 -1.35 11.33
CA LYS A 614 24.01 -1.60 12.09
C LYS A 614 25.30 -1.31 11.30
N ARG A 615 25.21 -0.79 10.09
CA ARG A 615 26.33 -0.42 9.19
C ARG A 615 27.29 -1.57 8.85
N LEU A 616 26.88 -2.82 8.97
CA LEU A 616 27.77 -3.99 8.80
C LEU A 616 28.42 -4.07 7.41
N ALA A 617 27.69 -3.71 6.35
CA ALA A 617 28.25 -3.64 4.99
C ALA A 617 29.38 -2.59 4.90
N ALA A 618 29.28 -1.47 5.60
CA ALA A 618 30.35 -0.47 5.65
C ALA A 618 31.60 -1.00 6.36
N VAL A 619 31.43 -1.76 7.44
CA VAL A 619 32.51 -2.44 8.16
C VAL A 619 33.21 -3.45 7.25
N ALA A 620 32.43 -4.25 6.49
CA ALA A 620 32.99 -5.21 5.53
C ALA A 620 33.76 -4.50 4.40
N CYS A 621 33.25 -3.39 3.86
CA CYS A 621 33.95 -2.58 2.85
C CYS A 621 35.25 -1.98 3.39
N ALA A 622 35.26 -1.48 4.64
CA ALA A 622 36.48 -0.96 5.29
C ALA A 622 37.53 -2.06 5.48
N ALA A 623 37.12 -3.28 5.85
CA ALA A 623 38.01 -4.43 5.93
C ALA A 623 38.67 -4.76 4.56
N VAL A 624 37.90 -4.68 3.48
CA VAL A 624 38.41 -4.88 2.13
C VAL A 624 39.42 -3.79 1.75
N LEU A 625 39.16 -2.52 2.05
CA LEU A 625 40.08 -1.42 1.75
C LEU A 625 41.38 -1.55 2.57
N ASP A 626 41.30 -1.90 3.85
CA ASP A 626 42.48 -2.17 4.67
C ASP A 626 43.29 -3.38 4.15
N HIS A 627 42.61 -4.41 3.64
CA HIS A 627 43.24 -5.57 3.02
C HIS A 627 43.98 -5.19 1.73
N TYR A 628 43.37 -4.34 0.85
CA TYR A 628 44.05 -3.81 -0.32
C TYR A 628 45.28 -2.98 0.03
N ARG A 629 45.19 -2.10 1.05
CA ARG A 629 46.30 -1.33 1.54
C ARG A 629 47.48 -2.25 1.97
N LYS A 630 47.18 -3.30 2.74
CA LYS A 630 48.20 -4.29 3.22
C LYS A 630 48.76 -5.11 2.07
N SER A 631 48.00 -5.34 1.03
CA SER A 631 48.40 -6.09 -0.18
C SER A 631 49.12 -5.24 -1.22
N GLY A 632 49.32 -3.93 -0.97
CA GLY A 632 50.08 -3.03 -1.84
C GLY A 632 49.33 -2.51 -3.06
N TYR A 633 48.01 -2.61 -3.07
CA TYR A 633 47.15 -2.03 -4.15
C TYR A 633 47.09 -0.51 -4.00
N GLU A 634 47.11 0.17 -5.13
CA GLU A 634 47.01 1.64 -5.18
C GLU A 634 45.69 2.16 -5.72
N LYS A 635 44.88 1.28 -6.29
CA LYS A 635 43.59 1.62 -6.91
C LYS A 635 42.57 0.54 -6.62
N VAL A 636 41.32 0.95 -6.38
CA VAL A 636 40.19 0.03 -6.22
C VAL A 636 39.01 0.58 -7.03
N ILE A 637 38.43 -0.28 -7.83
CA ILE A 637 37.19 -0.02 -8.56
C ILE A 637 36.05 -0.85 -7.94
N LEU A 638 34.83 -0.39 -8.10
CA LEU A 638 33.65 -1.19 -7.84
C LEU A 638 32.58 -0.91 -8.91
N TYR A 639 31.67 -1.87 -9.06
CA TYR A 639 30.52 -1.80 -9.93
C TYR A 639 29.24 -1.82 -9.09
N THR A 640 28.29 -0.95 -9.41
CA THR A 640 27.01 -0.85 -8.71
C THR A 640 25.91 -0.45 -9.66
N ASP A 641 24.68 -0.55 -9.21
CA ASP A 641 23.49 -0.14 -9.97
C ASP A 641 22.87 1.11 -9.34
N ASP A 642 22.32 2.02 -10.13
CA ASP A 642 21.71 3.28 -9.68
C ASP A 642 20.51 3.11 -8.74
N PHE A 643 19.91 1.94 -8.68
CA PHE A 643 18.84 1.63 -7.70
C PHE A 643 19.39 1.18 -6.33
N ARG A 644 20.68 0.84 -6.22
CA ARG A 644 21.31 0.39 -4.97
C ARG A 644 21.73 1.56 -4.09
N ILE A 645 20.81 2.50 -3.87
CA ILE A 645 21.06 3.76 -3.14
C ILE A 645 21.76 3.57 -1.80
N PRO A 646 21.38 2.62 -0.90
CA PRO A 646 22.09 2.40 0.36
C PRO A 646 23.55 1.94 0.17
N ALA A 647 23.82 1.11 -0.84
CA ALA A 647 25.17 0.66 -1.15
C ALA A 647 26.03 1.81 -1.68
N ILE A 648 25.50 2.62 -2.62
CA ILE A 648 26.19 3.80 -3.15
C ILE A 648 26.54 4.76 -2.00
N LYS A 649 25.60 5.01 -1.09
CA LYS A 649 25.89 5.85 0.09
C LYS A 649 27.02 5.28 0.94
N THR A 650 27.08 3.96 1.10
CA THR A 650 28.16 3.29 1.81
C THR A 650 29.51 3.52 1.12
N TYR A 651 29.56 3.40 -0.20
CA TYR A 651 30.78 3.60 -0.98
C TYR A 651 31.25 5.07 -0.99
N LEU A 652 30.33 6.02 -1.14
CA LEU A 652 30.64 7.45 -1.01
C LEU A 652 31.24 7.78 0.36
N ASN A 653 30.66 7.24 1.42
CA ASN A 653 31.18 7.43 2.78
C ASN A 653 32.55 6.75 3.01
N ALA A 654 32.87 5.73 2.23
CA ALA A 654 34.20 5.09 2.24
C ALA A 654 35.22 5.81 1.34
N GLY A 655 34.84 6.95 0.75
CA GLY A 655 35.69 7.80 -0.06
C GLY A 655 35.69 7.48 -1.57
N PHE A 656 34.94 6.48 -2.02
CA PHE A 656 34.83 6.20 -3.45
C PHE A 656 34.18 7.37 -4.18
N LYS A 657 34.70 7.72 -5.34
CA LYS A 657 34.14 8.73 -6.23
C LYS A 657 33.50 8.10 -7.48
N PRO A 658 32.41 8.66 -8.01
CA PRO A 658 31.86 8.24 -9.30
C PRO A 658 32.93 8.27 -10.38
N LEU A 659 32.99 7.20 -11.18
CA LEU A 659 33.85 7.10 -12.36
C LEU A 659 33.00 7.23 -13.61
N TYR A 660 33.35 8.10 -14.54
CA TYR A 660 32.62 8.28 -15.79
C TYR A 660 33.57 8.38 -16.99
N ASP A 661 33.09 7.96 -18.16
CA ASP A 661 33.80 8.15 -19.44
C ASP A 661 33.43 9.51 -20.00
N ALA A 662 34.41 10.25 -20.54
CA ALA A 662 34.23 11.62 -21.00
C ALA A 662 33.17 11.78 -22.10
N GLU A 663 32.91 10.72 -22.86
CA GLU A 663 31.97 10.70 -23.98
C GLU A 663 30.59 10.12 -23.60
N ASP A 664 30.41 9.70 -22.36
CA ASP A 664 29.17 9.06 -21.88
C ASP A 664 28.33 10.03 -21.02
N GLU A 665 27.65 10.96 -21.68
CA GLU A 665 26.71 11.89 -21.04
C GLU A 665 25.57 11.16 -20.32
N ALA A 666 25.22 9.97 -20.77
CA ALA A 666 24.16 9.18 -20.12
C ALA A 666 24.57 8.71 -18.74
N THR A 667 25.83 8.29 -18.54
CA THR A 667 26.35 7.92 -17.22
C THR A 667 26.41 9.13 -16.29
N TRP A 668 26.78 10.31 -16.80
CA TRP A 668 26.74 11.55 -16.01
C TRP A 668 25.33 11.87 -15.50
N LYS A 669 24.33 11.82 -16.37
CA LYS A 669 22.93 12.06 -16.00
C LYS A 669 22.42 11.05 -14.95
N ARG A 670 22.86 9.79 -15.02
CA ARG A 670 22.53 8.77 -14.02
C ARG A 670 23.12 9.10 -12.65
N TRP A 671 24.39 9.52 -12.61
CA TRP A 671 25.03 9.95 -11.37
C TRP A 671 24.37 11.20 -10.79
N ASP A 672 24.01 12.18 -11.61
CA ASP A 672 23.28 13.38 -11.17
C ASP A 672 21.93 13.01 -10.52
N LEU A 673 21.20 12.08 -11.11
CA LEU A 673 19.96 11.56 -10.52
C LEU A 673 20.18 10.83 -9.18
N VAL A 674 21.27 10.09 -9.04
CA VAL A 674 21.64 9.43 -7.79
C VAL A 674 21.96 10.46 -6.70
N TYR A 675 22.76 11.49 -7.03
CA TYR A 675 23.12 12.56 -6.09
C TYR A 675 21.89 13.36 -5.63
N LYS A 676 20.98 13.67 -6.55
CA LYS A 676 19.68 14.30 -6.20
C LYS A 676 18.86 13.50 -5.19
N LYS A 677 18.90 12.16 -5.24
CA LYS A 677 18.24 11.32 -4.23
C LYS A 677 18.85 11.44 -2.83
N PHE A 678 20.10 11.90 -2.73
CA PHE A 678 20.76 12.21 -1.48
C PHE A 678 20.58 13.67 -1.05
N GLY A 679 19.89 14.50 -1.85
CA GLY A 679 19.82 15.94 -1.67
C GLY A 679 21.14 16.66 -1.94
N MET A 680 22.02 16.06 -2.75
CA MET A 680 23.35 16.54 -3.11
C MET A 680 23.36 17.00 -4.58
N ILE A 681 24.27 17.91 -4.89
CA ILE A 681 24.57 18.35 -6.24
C ILE A 681 25.83 17.60 -6.68
N LEU A 682 25.84 17.01 -7.88
CA LEU A 682 27.02 16.38 -8.46
C LEU A 682 27.88 17.46 -9.12
N GLU A 683 29.08 17.66 -8.62
CA GLU A 683 30.08 18.56 -9.18
C GLU A 683 31.21 17.75 -9.89
N LYS A 684 31.96 18.39 -10.78
CA LYS A 684 33.04 17.71 -11.52
C LYS A 684 34.15 17.22 -10.60
N GLU A 685 34.39 17.94 -9.52
CA GLU A 685 35.39 17.62 -8.48
C GLU A 685 35.03 16.36 -7.68
N ASP A 686 33.74 16.01 -7.65
CA ASP A 686 33.24 14.79 -6.97
C ASP A 686 33.43 13.53 -7.82
N THR A 687 33.94 13.66 -9.05
CA THR A 687 34.00 12.57 -10.01
C THR A 687 35.40 12.32 -10.53
N VAL A 688 35.65 11.12 -11.00
CA VAL A 688 36.88 10.75 -11.68
C VAL A 688 36.59 10.47 -13.14
N LYS A 689 37.33 11.14 -14.03
CA LYS A 689 37.24 10.93 -15.45
C LYS A 689 38.14 9.77 -15.88
N ASN A 690 37.58 8.80 -16.60
CA ASN A 690 38.31 7.69 -17.14
C ASN A 690 39.10 8.17 -18.40
N GLU A 691 40.25 8.83 -18.19
CA GLU A 691 41.11 9.25 -19.30
C GLU A 691 41.99 8.09 -19.73
N ASN A 692 42.10 7.91 -21.08
CA ASN A 692 42.93 6.90 -21.73
C ASN A 692 42.49 5.42 -21.59
N GLY A 693 41.23 5.15 -21.26
CA GLY A 693 40.73 3.77 -21.22
C GLY A 693 41.47 2.86 -20.24
N ILE A 694 41.90 3.41 -19.09
CA ILE A 694 42.57 2.66 -18.01
C ILE A 694 41.73 1.45 -17.61
N PHE A 695 40.42 1.53 -17.78
CA PHE A 695 39.49 0.44 -17.58
C PHE A 695 38.86 0.09 -18.92
N LYS A 696 39.34 -0.97 -19.59
CA LYS A 696 38.72 -1.48 -20.80
C LYS A 696 37.28 -1.89 -20.55
N ILE A 697 36.43 -1.51 -21.46
CA ILE A 697 35.01 -1.80 -21.46
C ILE A 697 34.84 -3.22 -22.00
N TYR A 698 34.38 -4.13 -21.20
CA TYR A 698 33.90 -5.45 -21.64
C TYR A 698 32.39 -5.48 -21.62
#